data_b91d604be12a3e270c01b4af1122e55e
#
_entry.id   b91d604be12a3e270c01b4af1122e55e
#
_cell.length_a   1.000
_cell.length_b   1.000
_cell.length_c   1.000
_cell.angle_alpha   90.00
_cell.angle_beta   90.00
_cell.angle_gamma   90.00
#
_symmetry.space_group_name_H-M   'P 1'
#
loop_
_entity.id
_entity.type
_entity.pdbx_description
1 polymer ?
#
loop_
_entity_poly.entity_id
_entity_poly.type
_entity_poly.pdbx_seq_one_letter_code
_entity_poly.pdbx_strand_id
1 'polypeptide(L)'
;MTAFHSSPRMLGQKQDKFWLTVGLCALTTALIFLPFYLLDGGFFHYAGDFNSQQISFYRYMNGFLKGAGYPAGYGGVKNTFSWATDLGSGTMNAYSFYLYGSPFFWFSLLFPQNWLPYLMVPLLVLKFAVAGGGAYLYLRRYVKDPNFAVLGAALYAFSGWGLYNIFFNHFIDVLALFPWMLWALDETIYERRHGWFAFWVAVNLLNNYFFFVGQVLFLVIYFVCKLSAGEFRLTPRLFGQLAFESLLGVALGFVVLWPTVLSVLQNPRTIDLSSGWGFLTYSKPQQYLAILLSWVLPPDSPYMTSIWSEGIIKWTSMTAYLPLCSLAGVVAYWRAQQGDSKKRIIAVCMVFALVPILNSAFYALNSSYYARWFYMPVLILAAMTVSAWEDPSLDLTRPARSIAFVMIATLAFALVPVQDATTKEWSLGVLQNPGQYCAVLAFGLGGLAVYHCICRRWQQRRVFARRLLAGVLAFSCLFGIVHIGIGKFGQWNTDSDLVEQYINALALKEDLPEGDWRIDTYKTHDNLGLWLDKSCLQYFGSTAAPSILSFYPALGVKRDVRSQPELSNYALRGLLSVRYLLTTLAHQEQFHAEADEGWAYYDTLDGYVLYENQNYVPMGFTYDYYLTETQYEDTVTPTRSNLLMRALVLTEEDAVAYGQYLTPLPTAELNDLTYTRYTQDCADRRASACTAFEMTSAGFHAEATLDRANLMFFSVPYDDGFTAYVDGQETEILQVDEGLMAVLCPAGTVTIDFVYQPDGIRLSRTVTLAALPVFLLYTGHFAWDEKKRRKH
;
A
#
# COMPACT_ATOMS: atom_id res chain seq x y z
N MET A 1 -45.82 8.01 20.00
CA MET A 1 -44.66 7.14 19.67
C MET A 1 -44.86 6.58 18.27
N THR A 2 -44.57 7.34 17.26
CA THR A 2 -44.61 6.91 15.87
C THR A 2 -43.24 6.37 15.50
N ALA A 3 -43.15 5.04 15.42
CA ALA A 3 -41.99 4.36 14.88
C ALA A 3 -41.77 4.89 13.46
N PHE A 4 -40.67 5.63 13.25
CA PHE A 4 -40.13 5.90 11.94
C PHE A 4 -39.57 4.58 11.35
N HIS A 5 -40.47 3.73 10.85
CA HIS A 5 -40.12 2.80 9.81
C HIS A 5 -39.87 3.67 8.57
N SER A 6 -38.61 4.07 8.38
CA SER A 6 -38.19 4.57 7.09
C SER A 6 -38.24 3.40 6.11
N SER A 7 -39.43 3.20 5.51
CA SER A 7 -39.50 2.36 4.32
C SER A 7 -38.44 2.85 3.32
N PRO A 8 -37.67 1.93 2.72
CA PRO A 8 -36.67 2.30 1.72
C PRO A 8 -37.37 3.07 0.60
N ARG A 9 -36.89 4.24 0.28
CA ARG A 9 -37.49 5.12 -0.71
C ARG A 9 -37.25 4.60 -2.10
N MET A 10 -38.31 4.57 -2.88
CA MET A 10 -38.26 4.27 -4.30
C MET A 10 -37.37 5.26 -5.05
N LEU A 11 -36.55 4.74 -5.97
CA LEU A 11 -35.64 5.42 -6.87
C LEU A 11 -36.44 6.18 -7.97
N GLY A 12 -37.25 7.10 -7.61
CA GLY A 12 -37.85 8.09 -8.51
C GLY A 12 -37.44 9.52 -8.15
N GLN A 13 -36.71 9.67 -7.03
CA GLN A 13 -36.24 10.98 -6.62
C GLN A 13 -34.99 11.37 -7.41
N LYS A 14 -35.08 12.49 -8.11
CA LYS A 14 -33.96 13.10 -8.84
C LYS A 14 -32.70 13.14 -7.98
N GLN A 15 -31.57 12.68 -8.51
CA GLN A 15 -30.24 12.81 -7.93
C GLN A 15 -29.73 14.25 -8.10
N ASP A 16 -30.57 15.22 -7.71
CA ASP A 16 -30.48 16.62 -8.10
C ASP A 16 -29.15 17.28 -7.70
N LYS A 17 -28.37 16.65 -6.78
CA LYS A 17 -27.14 17.24 -6.24
C LYS A 17 -25.90 16.34 -6.33
N PHE A 18 -25.94 15.29 -7.13
CA PHE A 18 -24.79 14.41 -7.32
C PHE A 18 -23.57 15.18 -7.87
N TRP A 19 -23.74 15.86 -9.00
CA TRP A 19 -22.63 16.63 -9.61
C TRP A 19 -22.21 17.84 -8.77
N LEU A 20 -23.12 18.44 -8.02
CA LEU A 20 -22.77 19.46 -7.02
C LEU A 20 -21.85 18.87 -5.93
N THR A 21 -22.16 17.66 -5.45
CA THR A 21 -21.34 16.99 -4.43
C THR A 21 -19.95 16.66 -4.98
N VAL A 22 -19.89 16.08 -6.18
CA VAL A 22 -18.63 15.77 -6.87
C VAL A 22 -17.79 17.05 -7.04
N GLY A 23 -18.40 18.15 -7.53
CA GLY A 23 -17.73 19.43 -7.72
C GLY A 23 -17.26 20.07 -6.41
N LEU A 24 -18.07 19.99 -5.34
CA LEU A 24 -17.69 20.52 -4.02
C LEU A 24 -16.51 19.73 -3.40
N CYS A 25 -16.54 18.41 -3.50
CA CYS A 25 -15.42 17.59 -3.03
C CYS A 25 -14.15 17.87 -3.85
N ALA A 26 -14.26 17.96 -5.17
CA ALA A 26 -13.13 18.32 -6.03
C ALA A 26 -12.56 19.70 -5.68
N LEU A 27 -13.42 20.72 -5.57
CA LEU A 27 -13.00 22.10 -5.23
C LEU A 27 -12.35 22.17 -3.83
N THR A 28 -12.95 21.52 -2.84
CA THR A 28 -12.41 21.50 -1.47
C THR A 28 -11.03 20.85 -1.44
N THR A 29 -10.85 19.71 -2.12
CA THR A 29 -9.55 19.04 -2.25
C THR A 29 -8.55 19.94 -2.97
N ALA A 30 -8.93 20.55 -4.08
CA ALA A 30 -8.07 21.49 -4.79
C ALA A 30 -7.63 22.65 -3.90
N LEU A 31 -8.52 23.23 -3.10
CA LEU A 31 -8.21 24.30 -2.15
C LEU A 31 -7.27 23.85 -1.02
N ILE A 32 -7.40 22.62 -0.53
CA ILE A 32 -6.50 22.05 0.48
C ILE A 32 -5.07 21.96 -0.07
N PHE A 33 -4.92 21.47 -1.30
CA PHE A 33 -3.60 21.21 -1.88
C PHE A 33 -2.99 22.41 -2.61
N LEU A 34 -3.79 23.42 -3.00
CA LEU A 34 -3.34 24.58 -3.79
C LEU A 34 -2.11 25.27 -3.21
N PRO A 35 -2.03 25.57 -1.90
CA PRO A 35 -0.86 26.24 -1.34
C PRO A 35 0.43 25.45 -1.56
N PHE A 36 0.39 24.15 -1.33
CA PHE A 36 1.55 23.26 -1.46
C PHE A 36 1.91 23.01 -2.92
N TYR A 37 0.91 22.84 -3.78
CA TYR A 37 1.12 22.67 -5.22
C TYR A 37 1.80 23.88 -5.85
N LEU A 38 1.40 25.11 -5.45
CA LEU A 38 2.04 26.33 -5.90
C LEU A 38 3.45 26.50 -5.32
N LEU A 39 3.65 26.13 -4.06
CA LEU A 39 4.95 26.22 -3.39
C LEU A 39 6.00 25.35 -4.07
N ASP A 40 5.63 24.14 -4.49
CA ASP A 40 6.51 23.17 -5.11
C ASP A 40 6.53 23.28 -6.66
N GLY A 41 6.04 24.37 -7.23
CA GLY A 41 6.03 24.56 -8.70
C GLY A 41 5.20 23.54 -9.45
N GLY A 42 4.16 22.97 -8.83
CA GLY A 42 3.28 21.96 -9.38
C GLY A 42 3.68 20.51 -9.02
N PHE A 43 4.89 20.30 -8.56
CA PHE A 43 5.35 19.01 -8.05
C PHE A 43 4.93 18.89 -6.58
N PHE A 44 3.94 18.05 -6.28
CA PHE A 44 3.54 17.86 -4.88
C PHE A 44 4.30 16.70 -4.25
N HIS A 45 5.03 16.99 -3.19
CA HIS A 45 5.58 16.00 -2.27
C HIS A 45 5.01 16.21 -0.86
N TYR A 46 4.94 15.13 -0.09
CA TYR A 46 4.39 15.16 1.27
C TYR A 46 5.43 14.71 2.28
N ALA A 47 5.49 13.43 2.61
CA ALA A 47 6.49 12.82 3.50
C ALA A 47 6.47 11.28 3.37
N GLY A 48 7.58 10.64 3.68
CA GLY A 48 7.71 9.18 3.82
C GLY A 48 7.14 8.40 2.64
N ASP A 49 6.19 7.48 2.89
CA ASP A 49 5.64 6.58 1.87
C ASP A 49 5.06 7.31 0.65
N PHE A 50 4.52 8.52 0.82
CA PHE A 50 4.03 9.30 -0.31
C PHE A 50 5.17 9.65 -1.27
N ASN A 51 6.29 10.10 -0.75
CA ASN A 51 7.47 10.51 -1.52
C ASN A 51 8.22 9.29 -2.06
N SER A 52 8.62 8.41 -1.15
CA SER A 52 9.52 7.29 -1.48
C SER A 52 8.84 6.22 -2.34
N GLN A 53 7.55 5.93 -2.10
CA GLN A 53 6.83 4.86 -2.80
C GLN A 53 5.87 5.41 -3.86
N GLN A 54 4.91 6.26 -3.45
CA GLN A 54 3.77 6.55 -4.32
C GLN A 54 4.17 7.35 -5.56
N ILE A 55 5.01 8.37 -5.42
CA ILE A 55 5.54 9.14 -6.56
C ILE A 55 6.38 8.22 -7.46
N SER A 56 7.31 7.47 -6.87
CA SER A 56 8.24 6.61 -7.58
C SER A 56 7.52 5.48 -8.31
N PHE A 57 6.57 4.81 -7.65
CA PHE A 57 5.81 3.70 -8.24
C PHE A 57 4.90 4.13 -9.37
N TYR A 58 4.17 5.24 -9.22
CA TYR A 58 3.32 5.77 -10.30
C TYR A 58 4.13 6.13 -11.53
N ARG A 59 5.26 6.82 -11.34
CA ARG A 59 6.15 7.20 -12.45
C ARG A 59 6.73 5.97 -13.14
N TYR A 60 7.36 5.09 -12.37
CA TYR A 60 8.04 3.92 -12.91
C TYR A 60 7.07 3.01 -13.67
N MET A 61 5.97 2.60 -13.04
CA MET A 61 4.99 1.70 -13.65
C MET A 61 4.27 2.31 -14.85
N ASN A 62 4.08 3.63 -14.89
CA ASN A 62 3.56 4.31 -16.08
C ASN A 62 4.48 4.11 -17.29
N GLY A 63 5.78 4.33 -17.15
CA GLY A 63 6.78 4.10 -18.20
C GLY A 63 6.89 2.63 -18.56
N PHE A 64 7.03 1.77 -17.56
CA PHE A 64 7.20 0.33 -17.74
C PHE A 64 6.05 -0.31 -18.54
N LEU A 65 4.79 -0.01 -18.21
CA LEU A 65 3.63 -0.56 -18.94
C LEU A 65 3.51 -0.04 -20.37
N LYS A 66 4.11 1.10 -20.67
CA LYS A 66 4.20 1.64 -22.04
C LYS A 66 5.37 1.06 -22.84
N GLY A 67 6.15 0.16 -22.25
CA GLY A 67 7.29 -0.48 -22.88
C GLY A 67 8.58 0.34 -22.81
N ALA A 68 8.70 1.25 -21.85
CA ALA A 68 9.96 1.96 -21.61
C ALA A 68 10.97 1.03 -20.93
N GLY A 69 12.18 0.98 -21.43
CA GLY A 69 13.37 0.49 -20.74
C GLY A 69 13.87 -0.87 -21.19
N TYR A 70 13.01 -1.89 -21.44
CA TYR A 70 13.49 -3.26 -21.70
C TYR A 70 12.81 -3.93 -22.89
N PRO A 71 13.54 -4.76 -23.69
CA PRO A 71 12.98 -5.53 -24.80
C PRO A 71 11.99 -6.59 -24.28
N ALA A 72 11.29 -7.23 -25.22
CA ALA A 72 10.44 -8.38 -24.92
C ALA A 72 11.30 -9.57 -24.51
N GLY A 73 10.80 -10.36 -23.56
CA GLY A 73 11.41 -11.63 -23.18
C GLY A 73 11.13 -12.75 -24.19
N TYR A 74 11.68 -13.92 -23.89
CA TYR A 74 11.53 -15.12 -24.68
C TYR A 74 10.05 -15.41 -25.04
N GLY A 75 9.81 -15.85 -26.25
CA GLY A 75 8.44 -16.05 -26.75
C GLY A 75 7.59 -14.78 -26.87
N GLY A 76 8.18 -13.58 -26.79
CA GLY A 76 7.49 -12.30 -26.94
C GLY A 76 6.70 -11.85 -25.72
N VAL A 77 6.92 -12.43 -24.56
CA VAL A 77 6.32 -12.01 -23.28
C VAL A 77 6.84 -10.63 -22.89
N LYS A 78 5.95 -9.77 -22.36
CA LYS A 78 6.27 -8.38 -22.02
C LYS A 78 5.66 -7.96 -20.71
N ASN A 79 6.36 -7.03 -20.02
CA ASN A 79 5.85 -6.26 -18.88
C ASN A 79 5.38 -7.12 -17.69
N THR A 80 6.01 -8.27 -17.49
CA THR A 80 5.69 -9.17 -16.37
C THR A 80 6.73 -9.14 -15.26
N PHE A 81 8.00 -8.78 -15.57
CA PHE A 81 9.11 -8.75 -14.62
C PHE A 81 9.79 -7.38 -14.62
N SER A 82 10.01 -6.81 -13.45
CA SER A 82 10.62 -5.50 -13.25
C SER A 82 12.01 -5.63 -12.63
N TRP A 83 13.04 -5.25 -13.35
CA TRP A 83 14.43 -5.23 -12.88
C TRP A 83 14.71 -4.14 -11.86
N ALA A 84 14.04 -2.99 -11.99
CA ALA A 84 14.21 -1.86 -11.07
C ALA A 84 13.48 -2.05 -9.73
N THR A 85 12.74 -3.14 -9.56
CA THR A 85 11.99 -3.45 -8.34
C THR A 85 12.78 -4.43 -7.50
N ASP A 86 13.42 -3.96 -6.43
CA ASP A 86 14.34 -4.74 -5.59
C ASP A 86 15.46 -5.38 -6.45
N LEU A 87 15.83 -6.62 -6.23
CA LEU A 87 16.80 -7.35 -7.09
C LEU A 87 16.16 -7.90 -8.38
N GLY A 88 14.93 -7.56 -8.65
CA GLY A 88 14.05 -8.07 -9.69
C GLY A 88 12.81 -8.72 -9.08
N SER A 89 11.63 -8.38 -9.61
CA SER A 89 10.37 -8.91 -9.09
C SER A 89 9.27 -8.95 -10.15
N GLY A 90 8.36 -9.89 -10.03
CA GLY A 90 7.13 -9.92 -10.80
C GLY A 90 6.28 -8.66 -10.54
N THR A 91 5.87 -7.97 -11.61
CA THR A 91 5.16 -6.67 -11.49
C THR A 91 3.83 -6.79 -10.77
N MET A 92 3.12 -7.91 -10.95
CA MET A 92 1.86 -8.15 -10.27
C MET A 92 2.08 -8.32 -8.77
N ASN A 93 3.09 -9.10 -8.36
CA ASN A 93 3.42 -9.31 -6.96
C ASN A 93 3.85 -8.01 -6.28
N ALA A 94 4.67 -7.21 -6.95
CA ALA A 94 5.21 -5.97 -6.39
C ALA A 94 4.19 -4.83 -6.32
N TYR A 95 3.25 -4.73 -7.27
CA TYR A 95 2.43 -3.52 -7.42
C TYR A 95 0.92 -3.72 -7.28
N SER A 96 0.42 -4.97 -7.12
CA SER A 96 -1.03 -5.20 -6.93
C SER A 96 -1.57 -4.58 -5.64
N PHE A 97 -0.76 -4.49 -4.59
CA PHE A 97 -1.12 -3.80 -3.35
C PHE A 97 -1.22 -2.27 -3.51
N TYR A 98 -0.41 -1.68 -4.41
CA TYR A 98 -0.24 -0.23 -4.48
C TYR A 98 -1.07 0.45 -5.57
N LEU A 99 -1.03 -0.09 -6.81
CA LEU A 99 -1.55 0.64 -7.96
C LEU A 99 -2.03 -0.22 -9.12
N TYR A 100 -1.60 -1.48 -9.25
CA TYR A 100 -1.80 -2.29 -10.45
C TYR A 100 -3.29 -2.43 -10.85
N GLY A 101 -4.19 -2.56 -9.89
CA GLY A 101 -5.65 -2.61 -10.11
C GLY A 101 -6.38 -1.28 -9.94
N SER A 102 -5.69 -0.18 -9.64
CA SER A 102 -6.31 1.13 -9.40
C SER A 102 -6.81 1.78 -10.69
N PRO A 103 -8.10 2.14 -10.79
CA PRO A 103 -8.61 2.87 -11.96
C PRO A 103 -7.96 4.25 -12.11
N PHE A 104 -7.50 4.87 -11.02
CA PHE A 104 -6.82 6.17 -11.04
C PHE A 104 -5.40 6.05 -11.60
N PHE A 105 -4.71 4.95 -11.31
CA PHE A 105 -3.43 4.66 -11.94
C PHE A 105 -3.60 4.40 -13.46
N TRP A 106 -4.57 3.60 -13.85
CA TRP A 106 -4.85 3.37 -15.28
C TRP A 106 -5.21 4.65 -16.04
N PHE A 107 -5.96 5.56 -15.38
CA PHE A 107 -6.20 6.89 -15.96
C PHE A 107 -4.89 7.68 -16.14
N SER A 108 -3.92 7.53 -15.23
CA SER A 108 -2.62 8.22 -15.33
C SER A 108 -1.77 7.79 -16.53
N LEU A 109 -2.04 6.60 -17.13
CA LEU A 109 -1.35 6.15 -18.34
C LEU A 109 -1.63 7.04 -19.56
N LEU A 110 -2.65 7.90 -19.54
CA LEU A 110 -2.90 8.87 -20.58
C LEU A 110 -1.86 10.00 -20.65
N PHE A 111 -1.00 10.10 -19.64
CA PHE A 111 -0.03 11.18 -19.48
C PHE A 111 1.41 10.66 -19.59
N PRO A 112 2.38 11.50 -20.00
CA PRO A 112 3.80 11.13 -20.04
C PRO A 112 4.32 10.70 -18.65
N GLN A 113 5.27 9.76 -18.64
CA GLN A 113 5.88 9.20 -17.40
C GLN A 113 6.39 10.30 -16.46
N ASN A 114 7.17 11.26 -16.98
CA ASN A 114 7.80 12.29 -16.17
C ASN A 114 6.82 13.35 -15.63
N TRP A 115 5.55 13.34 -16.05
CA TRP A 115 4.50 14.22 -15.53
C TRP A 115 3.83 13.66 -14.29
N LEU A 116 4.05 12.39 -13.92
CA LEU A 116 3.31 11.73 -12.86
C LEU A 116 3.45 12.43 -11.50
N PRO A 117 4.61 12.92 -11.06
CA PRO A 117 4.72 13.67 -9.81
C PRO A 117 3.83 14.93 -9.78
N TYR A 118 3.67 15.61 -10.93
CA TYR A 118 2.80 16.78 -11.06
C TYR A 118 1.31 16.42 -11.11
N LEU A 119 0.98 15.16 -11.44
CA LEU A 119 -0.39 14.65 -11.47
C LEU A 119 -0.89 14.13 -10.13
N MET A 120 -0.04 14.00 -9.11
CA MET A 120 -0.44 13.44 -7.82
C MET A 120 -1.60 14.22 -7.18
N VAL A 121 -1.56 15.58 -7.20
CA VAL A 121 -2.68 16.40 -6.71
C VAL A 121 -3.93 16.30 -7.58
N PRO A 122 -3.87 16.44 -8.90
CA PRO A 122 -5.02 16.20 -9.77
C PRO A 122 -5.68 14.83 -9.56
N LEU A 123 -4.89 13.77 -9.36
CA LEU A 123 -5.41 12.43 -9.06
C LEU A 123 -6.08 12.38 -7.67
N LEU A 124 -5.52 13.03 -6.65
CA LEU A 124 -6.16 13.15 -5.34
C LEU A 124 -7.49 13.91 -5.44
N VAL A 125 -7.55 14.99 -6.20
CA VAL A 125 -8.81 15.72 -6.47
C VAL A 125 -9.86 14.78 -7.08
N LEU A 126 -9.47 13.97 -8.06
CA LEU A 126 -10.35 12.98 -8.68
C LEU A 126 -10.82 11.92 -7.67
N LYS A 127 -9.90 11.36 -6.85
CA LYS A 127 -10.23 10.35 -5.84
C LYS A 127 -11.25 10.86 -4.82
N PHE A 128 -11.03 12.05 -4.26
CA PHE A 128 -11.97 12.65 -3.29
C PHE A 128 -13.31 13.01 -3.93
N ALA A 129 -13.32 13.43 -5.19
CA ALA A 129 -14.55 13.68 -5.95
C ALA A 129 -15.36 12.39 -6.13
N VAL A 130 -14.71 11.27 -6.46
CA VAL A 130 -15.34 9.94 -6.59
C VAL A 130 -15.83 9.44 -5.23
N ALA A 131 -15.06 9.64 -4.16
CA ALA A 131 -15.47 9.33 -2.78
C ALA A 131 -16.76 10.06 -2.40
N GLY A 132 -16.81 11.36 -2.66
CA GLY A 132 -18.00 12.19 -2.42
C GLY A 132 -19.21 11.74 -3.23
N GLY A 133 -19.00 11.39 -4.51
CA GLY A 133 -20.08 10.89 -5.39
C GLY A 133 -20.68 9.58 -4.87
N GLY A 134 -19.85 8.59 -4.55
CA GLY A 134 -20.30 7.30 -4.01
C GLY A 134 -20.98 7.44 -2.65
N ALA A 135 -20.40 8.23 -1.75
CA ALA A 135 -21.00 8.51 -0.45
C ALA A 135 -22.36 9.24 -0.58
N TYR A 136 -22.49 10.20 -1.52
CA TYR A 136 -23.76 10.85 -1.78
C TYR A 136 -24.85 9.86 -2.20
N LEU A 137 -24.56 8.96 -3.13
CA LEU A 137 -25.50 7.96 -3.61
C LEU A 137 -25.97 7.04 -2.46
N TYR A 138 -25.05 6.57 -1.65
CA TYR A 138 -25.36 5.76 -0.47
C TYR A 138 -26.19 6.53 0.56
N LEU A 139 -25.77 7.74 0.95
CA LEU A 139 -26.40 8.54 2.00
C LEU A 139 -27.76 9.10 1.59
N ARG A 140 -27.98 9.29 0.30
CA ARG A 140 -29.26 9.78 -0.25
C ARG A 140 -30.44 8.91 0.13
N ARG A 141 -30.19 7.64 0.45
CA ARG A 141 -31.22 6.68 0.92
C ARG A 141 -31.72 6.99 2.34
N TYR A 142 -30.89 7.62 3.16
CA TYR A 142 -31.18 7.82 4.58
C TYR A 142 -31.74 9.19 4.93
N VAL A 143 -31.74 10.14 4.00
CA VAL A 143 -32.20 11.51 4.21
C VAL A 143 -33.26 11.93 3.20
N LYS A 144 -34.16 12.83 3.63
CA LYS A 144 -35.25 13.38 2.79
C LYS A 144 -34.74 14.52 1.91
N ASP A 145 -34.07 15.50 2.54
CA ASP A 145 -33.46 16.65 1.86
C ASP A 145 -32.08 16.26 1.31
N PRO A 146 -31.85 16.34 -0.02
CA PRO A 146 -30.58 16.04 -0.63
C PRO A 146 -29.41 16.89 -0.11
N ASN A 147 -29.67 18.02 0.53
CA ASN A 147 -28.61 18.83 1.16
C ASN A 147 -27.89 18.07 2.28
N PHE A 148 -28.60 17.24 3.04
CA PHE A 148 -27.98 16.43 4.08
C PHE A 148 -27.16 15.26 3.51
N ALA A 149 -27.52 14.74 2.32
CA ALA A 149 -26.68 13.77 1.63
C ALA A 149 -25.37 14.41 1.14
N VAL A 150 -25.41 15.65 0.64
CA VAL A 150 -24.18 16.43 0.29
C VAL A 150 -23.29 16.61 1.51
N LEU A 151 -23.90 17.00 2.65
CA LEU A 151 -23.19 17.15 3.94
C LEU A 151 -22.51 15.86 4.38
N GLY A 152 -23.26 14.75 4.35
CA GLY A 152 -22.70 13.44 4.75
C GLY A 152 -21.59 12.98 3.83
N ALA A 153 -21.69 13.24 2.54
CA ALA A 153 -20.64 12.96 1.57
C ALA A 153 -19.34 13.75 1.87
N ALA A 154 -19.48 15.04 2.24
CA ALA A 154 -18.35 15.85 2.67
C ALA A 154 -17.75 15.35 4.00
N LEU A 155 -18.59 14.95 4.98
CA LEU A 155 -18.11 14.33 6.22
C LEU A 155 -17.32 13.06 5.98
N TYR A 156 -17.76 12.22 5.05
CA TYR A 156 -17.06 10.99 4.71
C TYR A 156 -15.74 11.27 3.97
N ALA A 157 -15.81 12.01 2.87
CA ALA A 157 -14.65 12.27 2.03
C ALA A 157 -13.53 12.96 2.82
N PHE A 158 -13.85 14.00 3.61
CA PHE A 158 -12.89 14.75 4.42
C PHE A 158 -12.81 14.30 5.88
N SER A 159 -13.25 13.06 6.17
CA SER A 159 -13.07 12.46 7.49
C SER A 159 -11.60 12.45 7.91
N GLY A 160 -11.37 12.28 9.22
CA GLY A 160 -10.01 12.11 9.73
C GLY A 160 -9.28 11.00 9.00
N TRP A 161 -9.97 9.90 8.67
CA TRP A 161 -9.38 8.79 7.93
C TRP A 161 -8.94 9.21 6.50
N GLY A 162 -9.75 9.96 5.80
CA GLY A 162 -9.40 10.47 4.47
C GLY A 162 -8.17 11.38 4.50
N LEU A 163 -8.12 12.35 5.44
CA LEU A 163 -6.99 13.28 5.55
C LEU A 163 -5.71 12.60 6.03
N TYR A 164 -5.80 11.71 7.01
CA TYR A 164 -4.66 10.92 7.51
C TYR A 164 -4.00 10.10 6.39
N ASN A 165 -4.81 9.41 5.58
CA ASN A 165 -4.32 8.43 4.62
C ASN A 165 -3.87 9.04 3.28
N ILE A 166 -3.83 10.37 3.12
CA ILE A 166 -3.15 11.03 2.00
C ILE A 166 -1.69 10.58 1.93
N PHE A 167 -1.05 10.37 3.08
CA PHE A 167 0.29 9.82 3.22
C PHE A 167 0.48 8.48 2.47
N PHE A 168 -0.52 7.63 2.51
CA PHE A 168 -0.55 6.34 1.82
C PHE A 168 -1.29 6.40 0.48
N ASN A 169 -1.44 7.49 -0.16
CA ASN A 169 -2.14 7.78 -1.44
C ASN A 169 -3.08 6.68 -2.01
N HIS A 170 -2.60 5.42 -2.13
CA HIS A 170 -3.40 4.28 -2.63
C HIS A 170 -4.55 3.87 -1.69
N PHE A 171 -4.51 4.25 -0.40
CA PHE A 171 -5.64 4.05 0.50
C PHE A 171 -6.81 4.99 0.16
N ILE A 172 -6.53 6.13 -0.46
CA ILE A 172 -7.60 7.05 -0.90
C ILE A 172 -8.41 6.43 -2.05
N ASP A 173 -7.84 5.50 -2.83
CA ASP A 173 -8.58 4.72 -3.83
C ASP A 173 -9.67 3.87 -3.16
N VAL A 174 -9.33 3.26 -2.03
CA VAL A 174 -10.27 2.45 -1.23
C VAL A 174 -11.38 3.32 -0.64
N LEU A 175 -11.04 4.49 -0.10
CA LEU A 175 -12.01 5.50 0.35
C LEU A 175 -12.96 5.90 -0.81
N ALA A 176 -12.41 6.07 -2.01
CA ALA A 176 -13.17 6.49 -3.18
C ALA A 176 -14.15 5.44 -3.66
N LEU A 177 -13.76 4.16 -3.68
CA LEU A 177 -14.50 3.09 -4.35
C LEU A 177 -15.46 2.33 -3.45
N PHE A 178 -15.18 2.22 -2.15
CA PHE A 178 -16.00 1.46 -1.22
C PHE A 178 -17.49 1.93 -1.13
N PRO A 179 -17.80 3.24 -1.07
CA PRO A 179 -19.20 3.67 -0.97
C PRO A 179 -20.07 3.23 -2.14
N TRP A 180 -19.50 3.08 -3.34
CA TRP A 180 -20.19 2.59 -4.53
C TRP A 180 -20.58 1.12 -4.38
N MET A 181 -19.69 0.30 -3.78
CA MET A 181 -19.99 -1.10 -3.52
C MET A 181 -21.12 -1.27 -2.48
N LEU A 182 -21.07 -0.46 -1.40
CA LEU A 182 -22.12 -0.49 -0.37
C LEU A 182 -23.46 0.04 -0.90
N TRP A 183 -23.42 1.08 -1.73
CA TRP A 183 -24.59 1.56 -2.46
C TRP A 183 -25.17 0.48 -3.38
N ALA A 184 -24.33 -0.21 -4.16
CA ALA A 184 -24.76 -1.25 -5.07
C ALA A 184 -25.37 -2.45 -4.33
N LEU A 185 -24.83 -2.81 -3.16
CA LEU A 185 -25.44 -3.84 -2.30
C LEU A 185 -26.85 -3.43 -1.86
N ASP A 186 -27.04 -2.19 -1.40
CA ASP A 186 -28.36 -1.67 -1.03
C ASP A 186 -29.32 -1.62 -2.24
N GLU A 187 -28.84 -1.25 -3.43
CA GLU A 187 -29.64 -1.29 -4.67
C GLU A 187 -30.13 -2.72 -4.99
N THR A 188 -29.27 -3.72 -4.78
CA THR A 188 -29.63 -5.13 -4.97
C THR A 188 -30.65 -5.59 -3.93
N ILE A 189 -30.49 -5.20 -2.65
CA ILE A 189 -31.39 -5.61 -1.56
C ILE A 189 -32.76 -4.99 -1.70
N TYR A 190 -32.84 -3.66 -1.92
CA TYR A 190 -34.08 -2.91 -1.85
C TYR A 190 -34.77 -2.72 -3.20
N GLU A 191 -34.00 -2.46 -4.26
CA GLU A 191 -34.53 -2.13 -5.58
C GLU A 191 -34.44 -3.29 -6.56
N ARG A 192 -33.85 -4.41 -6.14
CA ARG A 192 -33.66 -5.61 -6.99
C ARG A 192 -32.93 -5.30 -8.29
N ARG A 193 -32.00 -4.34 -8.27
CA ARG A 193 -31.13 -4.07 -9.40
C ARG A 193 -30.11 -5.17 -9.57
N HIS A 194 -29.75 -5.44 -10.80
CA HIS A 194 -28.86 -6.53 -11.17
C HIS A 194 -27.56 -6.01 -11.77
N GLY A 195 -26.45 -6.68 -11.43
CA GLY A 195 -25.14 -6.49 -12.01
C GLY A 195 -24.28 -5.39 -11.39
N TRP A 196 -24.89 -4.35 -10.80
CA TRP A 196 -24.10 -3.28 -10.18
C TRP A 196 -23.27 -3.76 -8.99
N PHE A 197 -23.81 -4.70 -8.21
CA PHE A 197 -23.08 -5.24 -7.07
C PHE A 197 -21.90 -6.08 -7.54
N ALA A 198 -22.09 -6.97 -8.53
CA ALA A 198 -20.98 -7.73 -9.12
C ALA A 198 -19.88 -6.81 -9.71
N PHE A 199 -20.26 -5.74 -10.41
CA PHE A 199 -19.31 -4.77 -10.96
C PHE A 199 -18.46 -4.12 -9.87
N TRP A 200 -19.09 -3.58 -8.80
CA TRP A 200 -18.37 -2.90 -7.75
C TRP A 200 -17.60 -3.85 -6.82
N VAL A 201 -18.02 -5.11 -6.67
CA VAL A 201 -17.23 -6.18 -6.06
C VAL A 201 -15.92 -6.38 -6.85
N ALA A 202 -16.02 -6.53 -8.18
CA ALA A 202 -14.84 -6.69 -9.04
C ALA A 202 -13.92 -5.46 -8.97
N VAL A 203 -14.45 -4.25 -9.04
CA VAL A 203 -13.65 -3.01 -8.97
C VAL A 203 -12.92 -2.88 -7.64
N ASN A 204 -13.58 -3.15 -6.50
CA ASN A 204 -12.93 -3.06 -5.20
C ASN A 204 -11.88 -4.15 -4.99
N LEU A 205 -12.15 -5.37 -5.46
CA LEU A 205 -11.19 -6.49 -5.44
C LEU A 205 -9.94 -6.18 -6.28
N LEU A 206 -10.13 -5.77 -7.55
CA LEU A 206 -9.05 -5.39 -8.43
C LEU A 206 -8.21 -4.26 -7.86
N ASN A 207 -8.88 -3.23 -7.31
CA ASN A 207 -8.19 -2.07 -6.76
C ASN A 207 -7.20 -2.44 -5.64
N ASN A 208 -7.63 -3.28 -4.69
CA ASN A 208 -6.75 -3.68 -3.60
C ASN A 208 -7.29 -4.91 -2.86
N TYR A 209 -6.66 -6.06 -3.08
CA TYR A 209 -7.05 -7.34 -2.49
C TYR A 209 -6.97 -7.34 -0.95
N PHE A 210 -5.98 -6.64 -0.37
CA PHE A 210 -5.77 -6.58 1.08
C PHE A 210 -6.95 -5.89 1.79
N PHE A 211 -7.38 -4.73 1.29
CA PHE A 211 -8.56 -4.06 1.83
C PHE A 211 -9.86 -4.80 1.51
N PHE A 212 -9.90 -5.51 0.40
CA PHE A 212 -11.09 -6.23 -0.01
C PHE A 212 -11.49 -7.34 0.99
N VAL A 213 -10.54 -8.03 1.62
CA VAL A 213 -10.82 -8.97 2.71
C VAL A 213 -11.61 -8.30 3.83
N GLY A 214 -11.15 -7.14 4.29
CA GLY A 214 -11.86 -6.37 5.31
C GLY A 214 -13.22 -5.86 4.83
N GLN A 215 -13.35 -5.47 3.56
CA GLN A 215 -14.62 -5.05 2.98
C GLN A 215 -15.64 -6.20 2.96
N VAL A 216 -15.23 -7.41 2.60
CA VAL A 216 -16.12 -8.60 2.65
C VAL A 216 -16.62 -8.84 4.07
N LEU A 217 -15.73 -8.80 5.06
CA LEU A 217 -16.13 -8.94 6.47
C LEU A 217 -17.13 -7.85 6.89
N PHE A 218 -16.85 -6.59 6.51
CA PHE A 218 -17.77 -5.49 6.81
C PHE A 218 -19.11 -5.64 6.12
N LEU A 219 -19.16 -6.08 4.85
CA LEU A 219 -20.42 -6.33 4.14
C LEU A 219 -21.26 -7.41 4.83
N VAL A 220 -20.60 -8.46 5.36
CA VAL A 220 -21.31 -9.49 6.17
C VAL A 220 -21.87 -8.88 7.44
N ILE A 221 -21.08 -8.11 8.21
CA ILE A 221 -21.56 -7.41 9.41
C ILE A 221 -22.73 -6.50 9.07
N TYR A 222 -22.58 -5.70 8.03
CA TYR A 222 -23.61 -4.78 7.54
C TYR A 222 -24.91 -5.51 7.20
N PHE A 223 -24.81 -6.57 6.40
CA PHE A 223 -25.95 -7.38 5.97
C PHE A 223 -26.68 -8.04 7.15
N VAL A 224 -25.93 -8.69 8.05
CA VAL A 224 -26.48 -9.37 9.23
C VAL A 224 -27.14 -8.37 10.19
N CYS A 225 -26.53 -7.21 10.42
CA CYS A 225 -27.11 -6.18 11.28
C CYS A 225 -28.42 -5.61 10.70
N LYS A 226 -28.51 -5.39 9.39
CA LYS A 226 -29.73 -4.91 8.74
C LYS A 226 -30.82 -5.99 8.72
N LEU A 227 -30.46 -7.23 8.46
CA LEU A 227 -31.37 -8.37 8.51
C LEU A 227 -31.94 -8.54 9.93
N SER A 228 -31.08 -8.51 10.96
CA SER A 228 -31.47 -8.63 12.36
C SER A 228 -32.30 -7.46 12.87
N ALA A 229 -32.13 -6.27 12.26
CA ALA A 229 -32.99 -5.11 12.54
C ALA A 229 -34.36 -5.18 11.82
N GLY A 230 -34.59 -6.17 10.97
CA GLY A 230 -35.83 -6.32 10.22
C GLY A 230 -36.02 -5.32 9.07
N GLU A 231 -34.94 -4.69 8.58
CA GLU A 231 -34.99 -3.71 7.51
C GLU A 231 -35.36 -4.32 6.15
N PHE A 232 -35.12 -5.62 5.99
CA PHE A 232 -35.54 -6.39 4.82
C PHE A 232 -35.76 -7.86 5.20
N ARG A 233 -36.37 -8.64 4.29
CA ARG A 233 -36.54 -10.09 4.45
C ARG A 233 -35.65 -10.84 3.48
N LEU A 234 -34.87 -11.77 3.99
CA LEU A 234 -34.06 -12.66 3.18
C LEU A 234 -34.93 -13.73 2.55
N THR A 235 -35.09 -13.67 1.24
CA THR A 235 -35.79 -14.69 0.45
C THR A 235 -34.73 -15.54 -0.28
N PRO A 236 -35.04 -16.82 -0.63
CA PRO A 236 -34.10 -17.64 -1.40
C PRO A 236 -33.66 -16.98 -2.72
N ARG A 237 -34.57 -16.24 -3.36
CA ARG A 237 -34.28 -15.49 -4.60
C ARG A 237 -33.26 -14.37 -4.37
N LEU A 238 -33.41 -13.57 -3.28
CA LEU A 238 -32.48 -12.52 -2.93
C LEU A 238 -31.11 -13.11 -2.56
N PHE A 239 -31.12 -14.17 -1.75
CA PHE A 239 -29.89 -14.86 -1.38
C PHE A 239 -29.15 -15.39 -2.62
N GLY A 240 -29.86 -16.08 -3.52
CA GLY A 240 -29.27 -16.57 -4.77
C GLY A 240 -28.73 -15.45 -5.66
N GLN A 241 -29.43 -14.30 -5.74
CA GLN A 241 -28.93 -13.13 -6.48
C GLN A 241 -27.64 -12.57 -5.87
N LEU A 242 -27.63 -12.34 -4.54
CA LEU A 242 -26.45 -11.81 -3.85
C LEU A 242 -25.26 -12.76 -3.94
N ALA A 243 -25.49 -14.07 -3.74
CA ALA A 243 -24.44 -15.07 -3.87
C ALA A 243 -23.86 -15.11 -5.30
N PHE A 244 -24.74 -15.13 -6.30
CA PHE A 244 -24.33 -15.11 -7.70
C PHE A 244 -23.53 -13.86 -8.07
N GLU A 245 -24.02 -12.66 -7.71
CA GLU A 245 -23.34 -11.41 -8.02
C GLU A 245 -22.02 -11.27 -7.25
N SER A 246 -21.94 -11.78 -6.01
CA SER A 246 -20.67 -11.84 -5.25
C SER A 246 -19.63 -12.72 -5.96
N LEU A 247 -20.02 -13.96 -6.31
CA LEU A 247 -19.14 -14.90 -6.99
C LEU A 247 -18.71 -14.39 -8.37
N LEU A 248 -19.67 -13.83 -9.12
CA LEU A 248 -19.40 -13.25 -10.44
C LEU A 248 -18.43 -12.05 -10.34
N GLY A 249 -18.59 -11.18 -9.33
CA GLY A 249 -17.68 -10.07 -9.09
C GLY A 249 -16.27 -10.55 -8.72
N VAL A 250 -16.16 -11.57 -7.88
CA VAL A 250 -14.87 -12.20 -7.55
C VAL A 250 -14.25 -12.84 -8.78
N ALA A 251 -15.04 -13.55 -9.60
CA ALA A 251 -14.55 -14.18 -10.83
C ALA A 251 -14.02 -13.16 -11.86
N LEU A 252 -14.67 -11.98 -11.96
CA LEU A 252 -14.20 -10.87 -12.80
C LEU A 252 -12.86 -10.27 -12.32
N GLY A 253 -12.63 -10.25 -11.00
CA GLY A 253 -11.38 -9.79 -10.41
C GLY A 253 -10.30 -10.88 -10.24
N PHE A 254 -10.59 -12.13 -10.65
CA PHE A 254 -9.77 -13.28 -10.33
C PHE A 254 -8.37 -13.23 -10.97
N VAL A 255 -8.23 -12.49 -12.06
CA VAL A 255 -6.94 -12.28 -12.76
C VAL A 255 -5.87 -11.65 -11.88
N VAL A 256 -6.24 -10.82 -10.92
CA VAL A 256 -5.32 -10.24 -9.94
C VAL A 256 -5.33 -11.05 -8.64
N LEU A 257 -6.52 -11.50 -8.21
CA LEU A 257 -6.68 -12.16 -6.92
C LEU A 257 -5.83 -13.42 -6.80
N TRP A 258 -5.93 -14.34 -7.78
CA TRP A 258 -5.34 -15.66 -7.64
C TRP A 258 -3.81 -15.64 -7.64
N PRO A 259 -3.11 -14.98 -8.60
CA PRO A 259 -1.66 -14.84 -8.53
C PRO A 259 -1.18 -14.16 -7.25
N THR A 260 -1.91 -13.15 -6.78
CA THR A 260 -1.57 -12.46 -5.54
C THR A 260 -1.74 -13.35 -4.30
N VAL A 261 -2.80 -14.18 -4.25
CA VAL A 261 -2.99 -15.15 -3.17
C VAL A 261 -1.85 -16.14 -3.13
N LEU A 262 -1.44 -16.68 -4.28
CA LEU A 262 -0.31 -17.62 -4.36
C LEU A 262 0.98 -16.97 -3.85
N SER A 263 1.29 -15.76 -4.29
CA SER A 263 2.46 -15.01 -3.83
C SER A 263 2.41 -14.70 -2.32
N VAL A 264 1.23 -14.36 -1.77
CA VAL A 264 1.07 -14.12 -0.33
C VAL A 264 1.25 -15.41 0.48
N LEU A 265 0.79 -16.56 -0.01
CA LEU A 265 0.95 -17.84 0.69
C LEU A 265 2.41 -18.29 0.77
N GLN A 266 3.24 -17.90 -0.19
CA GLN A 266 4.68 -18.15 -0.19
C GLN A 266 5.46 -17.16 0.71
N ASN A 267 4.81 -16.08 1.19
CA ASN A 267 5.49 -15.05 1.95
C ASN A 267 5.65 -15.46 3.42
N PRO A 268 6.87 -15.62 3.95
CA PRO A 268 7.10 -16.07 5.32
C PRO A 268 6.58 -15.08 6.40
N ARG A 269 6.28 -13.83 6.03
CA ARG A 269 5.76 -12.81 6.98
C ARG A 269 4.28 -12.97 7.31
N THR A 270 3.53 -13.79 6.62
CA THR A 270 2.05 -13.75 6.66
C THR A 270 1.43 -14.52 7.82
N ILE A 271 2.18 -15.30 8.61
CA ILE A 271 1.58 -16.25 9.57
C ILE A 271 2.13 -16.09 11.00
N ASP A 272 2.22 -14.86 11.46
CA ASP A 272 2.47 -14.67 12.90
C ASP A 272 1.13 -14.39 13.64
N LEU A 273 0.40 -15.47 13.87
CA LEU A 273 -0.85 -15.41 14.63
C LEU A 273 -0.53 -15.15 16.11
N SER A 274 -1.10 -14.09 16.66
CA SER A 274 -1.10 -13.85 18.10
C SER A 274 -1.52 -15.11 18.85
N SER A 275 -0.88 -15.40 19.97
CA SER A 275 -1.16 -16.58 20.82
C SER A 275 -1.50 -16.17 22.24
N GLY A 276 -2.14 -17.05 22.96
CA GLY A 276 -2.51 -16.84 24.36
C GLY A 276 -3.40 -15.62 24.57
N TRP A 277 -3.13 -14.81 25.60
CA TRP A 277 -3.91 -13.61 25.91
C TRP A 277 -3.84 -12.52 24.82
N GLY A 278 -2.84 -12.53 23.93
CA GLY A 278 -2.73 -11.65 22.77
C GLY A 278 -3.91 -11.76 21.78
N PHE A 279 -4.67 -12.85 21.81
CA PHE A 279 -5.93 -12.96 21.08
C PHE A 279 -7.01 -11.99 21.55
N LEU A 280 -7.11 -11.76 22.85
CA LEU A 280 -8.22 -11.04 23.47
C LEU A 280 -7.85 -9.64 23.94
N THR A 281 -6.58 -9.42 24.26
CA THR A 281 -6.11 -8.16 24.84
C THR A 281 -4.88 -7.62 24.15
N TYR A 282 -4.86 -6.30 23.91
CA TYR A 282 -3.65 -5.63 23.44
C TYR A 282 -2.59 -5.59 24.52
N SER A 283 -1.33 -5.78 24.15
CA SER A 283 -0.18 -5.75 25.06
C SER A 283 0.02 -4.40 25.74
N LYS A 284 -0.43 -3.31 25.09
CA LYS A 284 -0.34 -1.94 25.60
C LYS A 284 -1.72 -1.42 25.99
N PRO A 285 -2.04 -1.23 27.30
CA PRO A 285 -3.35 -0.73 27.74
C PRO A 285 -3.74 0.62 27.13
N GLN A 286 -2.77 1.47 26.81
CA GLN A 286 -2.96 2.78 26.16
C GLN A 286 -3.66 2.65 24.81
N GLN A 287 -3.53 1.50 24.13
CA GLN A 287 -4.18 1.21 22.85
C GLN A 287 -5.70 1.38 22.93
N TYR A 288 -6.33 0.92 23.99
CA TYR A 288 -7.78 1.04 24.17
C TYR A 288 -8.24 2.49 24.23
N LEU A 289 -7.51 3.32 24.98
CA LEU A 289 -7.84 4.73 25.09
C LEU A 289 -7.55 5.46 23.76
N ALA A 290 -6.46 5.12 23.09
CA ALA A 290 -6.13 5.66 21.77
C ALA A 290 -7.22 5.33 20.73
N ILE A 291 -7.74 4.09 20.71
CA ILE A 291 -8.86 3.68 19.87
C ILE A 291 -10.09 4.56 20.14
N LEU A 292 -10.47 4.74 21.40
CA LEU A 292 -11.66 5.53 21.75
C LEU A 292 -11.49 7.01 21.39
N LEU A 293 -10.33 7.60 21.68
CA LEU A 293 -10.06 9.01 21.38
C LEU A 293 -9.89 9.29 19.88
N SER A 294 -9.46 8.32 19.09
CA SER A 294 -9.34 8.46 17.65
C SER A 294 -10.68 8.73 16.94
N TRP A 295 -11.80 8.46 17.60
CA TRP A 295 -13.14 8.77 17.11
C TRP A 295 -13.56 10.19 17.46
N VAL A 296 -12.91 10.78 18.46
CA VAL A 296 -13.28 12.09 19.04
C VAL A 296 -12.35 13.20 18.58
N LEU A 297 -11.05 12.96 18.60
CA LEU A 297 -10.03 13.96 18.25
C LEU A 297 -9.76 13.98 16.74
N PRO A 298 -9.46 15.16 16.16
CA PRO A 298 -8.87 15.23 14.82
C PRO A 298 -7.59 14.38 14.74
N PRO A 299 -7.25 13.83 13.56
CA PRO A 299 -6.09 12.96 13.41
C PRO A 299 -4.75 13.69 13.57
N ASP A 300 -3.79 12.97 14.11
CA ASP A 300 -2.37 13.30 14.03
C ASP A 300 -1.82 13.08 12.61
N SER A 301 -0.64 13.62 12.31
CA SER A 301 0.14 13.22 11.15
C SER A 301 0.56 11.73 11.28
N PRO A 302 0.57 10.93 10.20
CA PRO A 302 0.80 9.48 10.25
C PRO A 302 2.08 9.04 10.94
N TYR A 303 3.13 9.81 10.87
CA TYR A 303 4.45 9.50 11.42
C TYR A 303 4.83 10.34 12.64
N MET A 304 4.00 11.29 13.02
CA MET A 304 4.22 12.17 14.17
C MET A 304 3.00 12.16 15.07
N THR A 305 3.16 11.71 16.30
CA THR A 305 2.07 11.53 17.24
C THR A 305 2.03 12.66 18.25
N SER A 306 0.85 13.11 18.66
CA SER A 306 0.70 14.18 19.65
C SER A 306 0.72 13.69 21.09
N ILE A 307 0.02 12.59 21.40
CA ILE A 307 -0.16 12.09 22.76
C ILE A 307 0.62 10.79 22.99
N TRP A 308 0.45 9.82 22.11
CA TRP A 308 0.90 8.45 22.32
C TRP A 308 2.30 8.22 21.78
N SER A 309 3.05 7.28 22.40
CA SER A 309 4.30 6.83 21.80
C SER A 309 4.07 6.24 20.40
N GLU A 310 5.07 6.33 19.52
CA GLU A 310 5.00 5.90 18.14
C GLU A 310 4.45 4.47 17.98
N GLY A 311 4.88 3.52 18.78
CA GLY A 311 4.46 2.13 18.69
C GLY A 311 2.99 1.84 19.07
N ILE A 312 2.16 2.87 19.29
CA ILE A 312 0.72 2.72 19.56
C ILE A 312 -0.12 3.12 18.37
N ILE A 313 0.18 4.25 17.72
CA ILE A 313 -0.70 4.81 16.69
C ILE A 313 -0.01 5.16 15.37
N LYS A 314 1.33 5.15 15.33
CA LYS A 314 2.08 5.47 14.11
C LYS A 314 1.72 4.50 12.98
N TRP A 315 1.37 5.03 11.80
CA TRP A 315 1.01 4.29 10.59
C TRP A 315 -0.22 3.37 10.68
N THR A 316 -1.00 3.45 11.76
CA THR A 316 -2.14 2.55 11.98
C THR A 316 -3.43 2.99 11.29
N SER A 317 -3.51 4.19 10.73
CA SER A 317 -4.76 4.83 10.22
C SER A 317 -5.86 4.94 11.28
N MET A 318 -5.46 5.08 12.56
CA MET A 318 -6.37 5.06 13.71
C MET A 318 -7.10 6.39 13.85
N THR A 319 -8.12 6.61 13.05
CA THR A 319 -8.99 7.78 13.14
C THR A 319 -10.35 7.52 12.52
N ALA A 320 -11.42 7.95 13.21
CA ALA A 320 -12.79 7.95 12.73
C ALA A 320 -13.46 9.33 12.93
N TYR A 321 -12.67 10.38 13.06
CA TYR A 321 -13.12 11.74 13.30
C TYR A 321 -13.96 12.28 12.13
N LEU A 322 -15.09 12.92 12.45
CA LEU A 322 -15.91 13.64 11.47
C LEU A 322 -15.63 15.15 11.54
N PRO A 323 -15.35 15.82 10.40
CA PRO A 323 -15.03 17.24 10.37
C PRO A 323 -16.07 18.11 11.06
N LEU A 324 -15.66 19.16 11.76
CA LEU A 324 -16.46 20.15 12.46
C LEU A 324 -17.20 19.61 13.68
N CYS A 325 -17.89 18.49 13.57
CA CYS A 325 -18.84 17.98 14.57
C CYS A 325 -18.31 16.83 15.45
N SER A 326 -17.18 16.22 15.10
CA SER A 326 -16.72 15.01 15.77
C SER A 326 -17.88 13.98 15.85
N LEU A 327 -18.10 13.36 16.98
CA LEU A 327 -19.21 12.42 17.20
C LEU A 327 -20.53 13.09 17.65
N ALA A 328 -20.67 14.43 17.67
CA ALA A 328 -21.84 15.07 18.25
C ALA A 328 -23.15 14.67 17.56
N GLY A 329 -23.16 14.57 16.23
CA GLY A 329 -24.32 14.08 15.47
C GLY A 329 -24.62 12.61 15.74
N VAL A 330 -23.59 11.78 15.86
CA VAL A 330 -23.72 10.35 16.20
C VAL A 330 -24.33 10.16 17.57
N VAL A 331 -23.87 10.90 18.59
CA VAL A 331 -24.41 10.84 19.95
C VAL A 331 -25.87 11.29 19.98
N ALA A 332 -26.24 12.34 19.24
CA ALA A 332 -27.62 12.77 19.11
C ALA A 332 -28.50 11.66 18.51
N TYR A 333 -28.05 11.06 17.41
CA TYR A 333 -28.74 9.92 16.77
C TYR A 333 -28.86 8.72 17.73
N TRP A 334 -27.78 8.38 18.42
CA TRP A 334 -27.74 7.24 19.33
C TRP A 334 -28.77 7.34 20.46
N ARG A 335 -28.96 8.54 21.00
CA ARG A 335 -29.93 8.79 22.07
C ARG A 335 -31.39 8.74 21.58
N ALA A 336 -31.65 9.12 20.34
CA ALA A 336 -32.98 9.27 19.79
C ALA A 336 -33.56 7.97 19.23
N GLN A 337 -32.74 7.17 18.56
CA GLN A 337 -33.20 5.99 17.87
C GLN A 337 -33.04 4.73 18.72
N GLN A 338 -34.00 3.77 18.63
CA GLN A 338 -33.87 2.46 19.27
C GLN A 338 -33.97 1.35 18.22
N GLY A 339 -33.14 0.30 18.40
CA GLY A 339 -33.20 -0.92 17.59
C GLY A 339 -32.69 -0.80 16.13
N ASP A 340 -32.09 0.31 15.75
CA ASP A 340 -31.64 0.60 14.39
C ASP A 340 -30.36 -0.19 14.01
N SER A 341 -30.26 -0.60 12.73
CA SER A 341 -29.11 -1.36 12.21
C SER A 341 -27.81 -0.60 12.32
N LYS A 342 -27.80 0.73 12.07
CA LYS A 342 -26.58 1.56 12.12
C LYS A 342 -25.93 1.51 13.50
N LYS A 343 -26.73 1.54 14.56
CA LYS A 343 -26.23 1.39 15.94
C LYS A 343 -25.60 0.00 16.17
N ARG A 344 -26.25 -1.06 15.64
CA ARG A 344 -25.71 -2.42 15.74
C ARG A 344 -24.40 -2.55 14.98
N ILE A 345 -24.32 -2.01 13.76
CA ILE A 345 -23.07 -2.00 12.96
C ILE A 345 -21.96 -1.32 13.72
N ILE A 346 -22.18 -0.09 14.25
CA ILE A 346 -21.16 0.65 14.99
C ILE A 346 -20.77 -0.07 16.29
N ALA A 347 -21.73 -0.66 17.01
CA ALA A 347 -21.42 -1.44 18.23
C ALA A 347 -20.56 -2.68 17.91
N VAL A 348 -20.89 -3.41 16.84
CA VAL A 348 -20.09 -4.56 16.38
C VAL A 348 -18.70 -4.09 15.95
N CYS A 349 -18.58 -3.02 15.14
CA CYS A 349 -17.30 -2.45 14.73
C CYS A 349 -16.45 -2.02 15.94
N MET A 350 -17.07 -1.46 16.99
CA MET A 350 -16.34 -1.09 18.21
C MET A 350 -15.78 -2.32 18.93
N VAL A 351 -16.56 -3.41 19.01
CA VAL A 351 -16.07 -4.69 19.57
C VAL A 351 -14.91 -5.22 18.75
N PHE A 352 -15.02 -5.19 17.42
CA PHE A 352 -13.94 -5.61 16.52
C PHE A 352 -12.67 -4.75 16.71
N ALA A 353 -12.81 -3.44 16.92
CA ALA A 353 -11.67 -2.57 17.16
C ALA A 353 -10.99 -2.82 18.51
N LEU A 354 -11.76 -3.21 19.54
CA LEU A 354 -11.25 -3.40 20.91
C LEU A 354 -10.69 -4.79 21.20
N VAL A 355 -10.93 -5.78 20.34
CA VAL A 355 -10.46 -7.16 20.51
C VAL A 355 -9.47 -7.51 19.42
N PRO A 356 -8.18 -7.79 19.73
CA PRO A 356 -7.12 -7.99 18.75
C PRO A 356 -7.44 -8.98 17.63
N ILE A 357 -7.89 -10.19 17.96
CA ILE A 357 -8.21 -11.21 16.96
C ILE A 357 -9.35 -10.77 16.04
N LEU A 358 -10.35 -10.06 16.53
CA LEU A 358 -11.44 -9.55 15.74
C LEU A 358 -10.96 -8.39 14.84
N ASN A 359 -10.09 -7.52 15.35
CA ASN A 359 -9.47 -6.47 14.55
C ASN A 359 -8.65 -7.08 13.40
N SER A 360 -7.82 -8.09 13.71
CA SER A 360 -6.96 -8.74 12.72
C SER A 360 -7.73 -9.48 11.63
N ALA A 361 -8.99 -9.88 11.87
CA ALA A 361 -9.84 -10.49 10.86
C ALA A 361 -10.08 -9.59 9.65
N PHE A 362 -9.99 -8.26 9.80
CA PHE A 362 -10.02 -7.32 8.67
C PHE A 362 -8.77 -7.37 7.78
N TYR A 363 -7.73 -8.07 8.19
CA TYR A 363 -6.43 -8.22 7.50
C TYR A 363 -6.02 -9.68 7.36
N ALA A 364 -6.96 -10.57 7.10
CA ALA A 364 -6.70 -12.00 6.98
C ALA A 364 -5.97 -12.61 8.20
N LEU A 365 -6.34 -12.14 9.41
CA LEU A 365 -5.80 -12.59 10.70
C LEU A 365 -4.31 -12.20 10.96
N ASN A 366 -3.78 -11.22 10.26
CA ASN A 366 -2.46 -10.67 10.61
C ASN A 366 -2.47 -10.09 12.03
N SER A 367 -1.44 -10.40 12.85
CA SER A 367 -1.36 -10.01 14.25
C SER A 367 -1.16 -8.51 14.52
N SER A 368 -0.74 -7.75 13.50
CA SER A 368 -0.51 -6.31 13.61
C SER A 368 -1.82 -5.56 13.88
N TYR A 369 -1.75 -4.53 14.76
CA TYR A 369 -2.89 -3.66 14.95
C TYR A 369 -2.94 -2.56 13.90
N TYR A 370 -4.05 -2.52 13.15
CA TYR A 370 -4.36 -1.42 12.23
C TYR A 370 -5.83 -1.03 12.34
N ALA A 371 -6.13 0.26 12.15
CA ALA A 371 -7.47 0.80 11.97
C ALA A 371 -7.73 1.19 10.50
N ARG A 372 -7.00 0.58 9.56
CA ARG A 372 -7.10 0.84 8.12
C ARG A 372 -8.52 0.62 7.56
N TRP A 373 -9.33 -0.20 8.23
CA TRP A 373 -10.72 -0.48 7.88
C TRP A 373 -11.73 0.57 8.39
N PHE A 374 -11.32 1.57 9.16
CA PHE A 374 -12.22 2.55 9.81
C PHE A 374 -13.00 3.42 8.83
N TYR A 375 -12.56 3.57 7.56
CA TYR A 375 -13.35 4.28 6.54
C TYR A 375 -14.74 3.67 6.34
N MET A 376 -14.93 2.38 6.58
CA MET A 376 -16.23 1.70 6.47
C MET A 376 -17.22 2.13 7.57
N PRO A 377 -16.89 2.01 8.87
CA PRO A 377 -17.75 2.57 9.91
C PRO A 377 -17.89 4.09 9.84
N VAL A 378 -16.90 4.85 9.35
CA VAL A 378 -17.00 6.30 9.15
C VAL A 378 -18.16 6.66 8.22
N LEU A 379 -18.41 5.88 7.17
CA LEU A 379 -19.57 6.09 6.29
C LEU A 379 -20.90 5.91 7.04
N ILE A 380 -20.97 4.94 7.95
CA ILE A 380 -22.15 4.73 8.83
C ILE A 380 -22.29 5.87 9.84
N LEU A 381 -21.19 6.34 10.43
CA LEU A 381 -21.19 7.50 11.33
C LEU A 381 -21.71 8.76 10.62
N ALA A 382 -21.28 8.97 9.37
CA ALA A 382 -21.80 10.06 8.53
C ALA A 382 -23.30 9.90 8.29
N ALA A 383 -23.80 8.70 7.98
CA ALA A 383 -25.23 8.43 7.82
C ALA A 383 -26.03 8.71 9.11
N MET A 384 -25.53 8.30 10.28
CA MET A 384 -26.15 8.61 11.57
C MET A 384 -26.20 10.11 11.82
N THR A 385 -25.10 10.81 11.55
CA THR A 385 -24.96 12.26 11.76
C THR A 385 -25.96 13.04 10.90
N VAL A 386 -26.03 12.77 9.61
CA VAL A 386 -26.96 13.51 8.72
C VAL A 386 -28.41 13.19 8.99
N SER A 387 -28.71 11.95 9.41
CA SER A 387 -30.06 11.58 9.87
C SER A 387 -30.47 12.34 11.13
N ALA A 388 -29.54 12.56 12.08
CA ALA A 388 -29.78 13.39 13.25
C ALA A 388 -29.95 14.87 12.88
N TRP A 389 -29.18 15.39 11.93
CA TRP A 389 -29.25 16.77 11.51
C TRP A 389 -30.54 17.12 10.74
N GLU A 390 -31.10 16.14 10.02
CA GLU A 390 -32.36 16.31 9.31
C GLU A 390 -33.57 16.36 10.27
N ASP A 391 -33.46 15.84 11.48
CA ASP A 391 -34.55 15.84 12.48
C ASP A 391 -34.48 17.10 13.36
N PRO A 392 -35.36 18.08 13.17
CA PRO A 392 -35.37 19.31 13.93
C PRO A 392 -35.75 19.14 15.41
N SER A 393 -36.32 17.98 15.79
CA SER A 393 -36.74 17.70 17.16
C SER A 393 -35.58 17.32 18.10
N LEU A 394 -34.43 16.95 17.54
CA LEU A 394 -33.25 16.50 18.31
C LEU A 394 -32.45 17.66 18.88
N ASP A 395 -32.01 17.53 20.13
CA ASP A 395 -31.02 18.43 20.70
C ASP A 395 -29.62 18.10 20.19
N LEU A 396 -29.10 18.92 19.28
CA LEU A 396 -27.76 18.78 18.69
C LEU A 396 -26.68 19.51 19.52
N THR A 397 -27.09 20.39 20.44
CA THR A 397 -26.16 21.25 21.19
C THR A 397 -25.59 20.57 22.44
N ARG A 398 -26.40 19.74 23.12
CA ARG A 398 -25.96 19.02 24.33
C ARG A 398 -24.89 17.96 24.01
N PRO A 399 -25.04 17.13 22.95
CA PRO A 399 -23.96 16.21 22.54
C PRO A 399 -22.64 16.93 22.22
N ALA A 400 -22.70 18.07 21.51
CA ALA A 400 -21.48 18.85 21.22
C ALA A 400 -20.73 19.28 22.48
N ARG A 401 -21.47 19.74 23.52
CA ARG A 401 -20.85 20.11 24.82
C ARG A 401 -20.26 18.90 25.53
N SER A 402 -20.92 17.73 25.46
CA SER A 402 -20.38 16.50 26.06
C SER A 402 -19.08 16.07 25.40
N ILE A 403 -18.98 16.14 24.04
CA ILE A 403 -17.76 15.84 23.31
C ILE A 403 -16.67 16.86 23.60
N ALA A 404 -16.99 18.16 23.66
CA ALA A 404 -16.03 19.21 24.03
C ALA A 404 -15.45 18.97 25.43
N PHE A 405 -16.28 18.52 26.40
CA PHE A 405 -15.79 18.14 27.73
C PHE A 405 -14.82 16.98 27.66
N VAL A 406 -15.08 15.94 26.86
CA VAL A 406 -14.15 14.82 26.66
C VAL A 406 -12.82 15.32 26.07
N MET A 407 -12.87 16.19 25.04
CA MET A 407 -11.66 16.80 24.47
C MET A 407 -10.88 17.61 25.52
N ILE A 408 -11.55 18.43 26.31
CA ILE A 408 -10.91 19.22 27.38
C ILE A 408 -10.30 18.28 28.45
N ALA A 409 -10.97 17.18 28.78
CA ALA A 409 -10.44 16.21 29.74
C ALA A 409 -9.10 15.59 29.30
N THR A 410 -8.80 15.56 27.98
CA THR A 410 -7.51 15.08 27.49
C THR A 410 -6.35 16.00 27.89
N LEU A 411 -6.60 17.26 28.32
CA LEU A 411 -5.57 18.12 28.92
C LEU A 411 -4.92 17.52 30.16
N ALA A 412 -5.64 16.59 30.84
CA ALA A 412 -5.06 15.87 31.96
C ALA A 412 -3.80 15.08 31.58
N PHE A 413 -3.67 14.65 30.32
CA PHE A 413 -2.46 13.99 29.83
C PHE A 413 -1.19 14.85 29.90
N ALA A 414 -1.33 16.17 29.87
CA ALA A 414 -0.22 17.08 30.09
C ALA A 414 0.27 17.10 31.55
N LEU A 415 -0.53 16.58 32.49
CA LEU A 415 -0.27 16.60 33.92
C LEU A 415 0.06 15.22 34.50
N VAL A 416 -0.07 14.14 33.71
CA VAL A 416 0.26 12.76 34.16
C VAL A 416 1.75 12.67 34.43
N PRO A 417 2.21 12.32 35.66
CA PRO A 417 3.61 12.08 35.92
C PRO A 417 4.06 10.80 35.22
N VAL A 418 5.16 10.86 34.50
CA VAL A 418 5.77 9.73 33.78
C VAL A 418 7.22 9.60 34.23
N GLN A 419 7.63 8.37 34.53
CA GLN A 419 9.03 8.04 34.79
C GLN A 419 9.66 7.50 33.51
N ASP A 420 10.77 8.09 33.09
CA ASP A 420 11.56 7.56 32.00
C ASP A 420 12.11 6.16 32.35
N ALA A 421 11.95 5.21 31.44
CA ALA A 421 12.34 3.82 31.68
C ALA A 421 13.86 3.64 31.81
N THR A 422 14.64 4.51 31.17
CA THR A 422 16.11 4.43 31.09
C THR A 422 16.76 5.29 32.16
N THR A 423 16.42 6.59 32.20
CA THR A 423 17.04 7.55 33.11
C THR A 423 16.44 7.52 34.51
N LYS A 424 15.22 6.93 34.68
CA LYS A 424 14.45 6.90 35.93
C LYS A 424 14.03 8.31 36.43
N GLU A 425 14.20 9.32 35.59
CA GLU A 425 13.74 10.67 35.92
C GLU A 425 12.23 10.82 35.76
N TRP A 426 11.63 11.63 36.63
CA TRP A 426 10.22 11.96 36.56
C TRP A 426 9.98 13.21 35.76
N SER A 427 9.07 13.15 34.78
CA SER A 427 8.57 14.28 34.01
C SER A 427 7.06 14.40 34.12
N LEU A 428 6.52 15.59 33.86
CA LEU A 428 5.08 15.78 33.75
C LEU A 428 4.67 15.73 32.29
N GLY A 429 3.58 14.95 32.03
CA GLY A 429 2.93 14.85 30.72
C GLY A 429 3.38 13.66 29.90
N VAL A 430 2.41 13.09 29.20
CA VAL A 430 2.64 11.99 28.21
C VAL A 430 2.64 12.50 26.78
N LEU A 431 2.63 13.83 26.58
CA LEU A 431 2.57 14.43 25.23
C LEU A 431 3.90 14.24 24.51
N GLN A 432 3.85 13.61 23.34
CA GLN A 432 5.03 13.42 22.47
C GLN A 432 5.34 14.69 21.70
N ASN A 433 4.31 15.36 21.14
CA ASN A 433 4.43 16.62 20.41
C ASN A 433 3.40 17.65 20.91
N PRO A 434 3.73 18.45 21.95
CA PRO A 434 2.79 19.40 22.56
C PRO A 434 2.22 20.43 21.57
N GLY A 435 3.03 20.91 20.62
CA GLY A 435 2.59 21.88 19.61
C GLY A 435 1.51 21.29 18.70
N GLN A 436 1.71 20.08 18.21
CA GLN A 436 0.72 19.38 17.40
C GLN A 436 -0.54 19.07 18.21
N TYR A 437 -0.39 18.64 19.46
CA TYR A 437 -1.52 18.39 20.36
C TYR A 437 -2.37 19.67 20.54
N CYS A 438 -1.74 20.82 20.77
CA CYS A 438 -2.46 22.09 20.85
C CYS A 438 -3.22 22.41 19.56
N ALA A 439 -2.64 22.17 18.39
CA ALA A 439 -3.32 22.35 17.11
C ALA A 439 -4.53 21.43 16.97
N VAL A 440 -4.36 20.13 17.23
CA VAL A 440 -5.43 19.11 17.19
C VAL A 440 -6.58 19.52 18.13
N LEU A 441 -6.26 19.88 19.37
CA LEU A 441 -7.27 20.27 20.36
C LEU A 441 -7.96 21.59 19.97
N ALA A 442 -7.22 22.59 19.47
CA ALA A 442 -7.77 23.86 19.02
C ALA A 442 -8.74 23.67 17.84
N PHE A 443 -8.39 22.87 16.85
CA PHE A 443 -9.29 22.53 15.74
C PHE A 443 -10.50 21.73 16.22
N GLY A 444 -10.32 20.73 17.08
CA GLY A 444 -11.41 19.95 17.63
C GLY A 444 -12.42 20.79 18.41
N LEU A 445 -11.96 21.58 19.36
CA LEU A 445 -12.81 22.46 20.18
C LEU A 445 -13.38 23.63 19.36
N GLY A 446 -12.58 24.26 18.50
CA GLY A 446 -13.00 25.32 17.60
C GLY A 446 -14.10 24.86 16.64
N GLY A 447 -13.92 23.67 16.03
CA GLY A 447 -14.93 23.02 15.20
C GLY A 447 -16.25 22.81 15.96
N LEU A 448 -16.18 22.22 17.17
CA LEU A 448 -17.37 22.03 18.00
C LEU A 448 -18.03 23.33 18.44
N ALA A 449 -17.25 24.38 18.70
CA ALA A 449 -17.80 25.71 19.03
C ALA A 449 -18.57 26.29 17.85
N VAL A 450 -18.01 26.25 16.63
CA VAL A 450 -18.70 26.69 15.41
C VAL A 450 -19.94 25.83 15.16
N TYR A 451 -19.84 24.50 15.27
CA TYR A 451 -20.96 23.57 15.16
C TYR A 451 -22.08 23.92 16.17
N HIS A 452 -21.72 24.10 17.45
CA HIS A 452 -22.66 24.48 18.49
C HIS A 452 -23.38 25.82 18.18
N CYS A 453 -22.66 26.82 17.73
CA CYS A 453 -23.21 28.12 17.33
C CYS A 453 -24.18 27.97 16.14
N ILE A 454 -23.83 27.17 15.13
CA ILE A 454 -24.69 26.92 13.97
C ILE A 454 -25.96 26.22 14.43
N CYS A 455 -25.85 25.15 15.23
CA CYS A 455 -27.02 24.44 15.75
C CYS A 455 -27.93 25.35 16.58
N ARG A 456 -27.37 26.07 17.56
CA ARG A 456 -28.14 26.96 18.42
C ARG A 456 -28.91 28.06 17.67
N ARG A 457 -28.30 28.64 16.58
CA ARG A 457 -28.86 29.81 15.88
C ARG A 457 -29.74 29.46 14.70
N TRP A 458 -29.47 28.35 14.00
CA TRP A 458 -30.08 28.05 12.70
C TRP A 458 -30.76 26.70 12.57
N GLN A 459 -30.72 25.77 13.56
CA GLN A 459 -31.27 24.42 13.46
C GLN A 459 -32.73 24.38 12.97
N GLN A 460 -33.56 25.30 13.41
CA GLN A 460 -34.97 25.40 13.02
C GLN A 460 -35.22 26.22 11.72
N ARG A 461 -34.15 26.65 11.07
CA ARG A 461 -34.24 27.50 9.87
C ARG A 461 -33.88 26.75 8.60
N ARG A 462 -34.54 27.10 7.47
CA ARG A 462 -34.25 26.51 6.14
C ARG A 462 -32.79 26.62 5.69
N VAL A 463 -32.02 27.55 6.23
CA VAL A 463 -30.62 27.78 5.92
C VAL A 463 -29.66 26.84 6.68
N PHE A 464 -30.16 26.03 7.60
CA PHE A 464 -29.37 25.19 8.50
C PHE A 464 -28.38 24.27 7.75
N ALA A 465 -28.88 23.46 6.82
CA ALA A 465 -28.05 22.56 6.02
C ALA A 465 -26.96 23.32 5.24
N ARG A 466 -27.26 24.50 4.68
CA ARG A 466 -26.28 25.31 3.95
C ARG A 466 -25.20 25.88 4.87
N ARG A 467 -25.57 26.29 6.10
CA ARG A 467 -24.61 26.83 7.09
C ARG A 467 -23.69 25.71 7.61
N LEU A 468 -24.25 24.52 7.87
CA LEU A 468 -23.44 23.36 8.23
C LEU A 468 -22.49 22.97 7.10
N LEU A 469 -22.96 22.95 5.85
CA LEU A 469 -22.11 22.62 4.71
C LEU A 469 -20.94 23.61 4.58
N ALA A 470 -21.22 24.91 4.67
CA ALA A 470 -20.17 25.93 4.67
C ALA A 470 -19.18 25.72 5.83
N GLY A 471 -19.68 25.41 7.03
CA GLY A 471 -18.85 25.11 8.19
C GLY A 471 -17.98 23.85 8.00
N VAL A 472 -18.54 22.75 7.49
CA VAL A 472 -17.81 21.50 7.22
C VAL A 472 -16.72 21.72 6.18
N LEU A 473 -17.05 22.36 5.05
CA LEU A 473 -16.08 22.59 3.97
C LEU A 473 -14.96 23.54 4.41
N ALA A 474 -15.31 24.66 5.10
CA ALA A 474 -14.31 25.58 5.64
C ALA A 474 -13.40 24.92 6.67
N PHE A 475 -13.97 24.11 7.58
CA PHE A 475 -13.19 23.35 8.54
C PHE A 475 -12.26 22.36 7.83
N SER A 476 -12.78 21.60 6.84
CA SER A 476 -12.00 20.62 6.09
C SER A 476 -10.85 21.28 5.33
N CYS A 477 -11.06 22.45 4.72
CA CYS A 477 -10.00 23.21 4.07
C CYS A 477 -8.92 23.66 5.08
N LEU A 478 -9.33 24.33 6.16
CA LEU A 478 -8.39 24.89 7.14
C LEU A 478 -7.62 23.79 7.86
N PHE A 479 -8.32 22.77 8.35
CA PHE A 479 -7.69 21.66 9.03
C PHE A 479 -6.83 20.83 8.07
N GLY A 480 -7.29 20.58 6.84
CA GLY A 480 -6.53 19.85 5.84
C GLY A 480 -5.22 20.54 5.46
N ILE A 481 -5.23 21.87 5.27
CA ILE A 481 -4.02 22.66 5.03
C ILE A 481 -3.06 22.54 6.22
N VAL A 482 -3.54 22.70 7.44
CA VAL A 482 -2.68 22.63 8.65
C VAL A 482 -2.14 21.20 8.83
N HIS A 483 -2.98 20.19 8.68
CA HIS A 483 -2.58 18.78 8.80
C HIS A 483 -1.51 18.38 7.79
N ILE A 484 -1.69 18.71 6.51
CA ILE A 484 -0.69 18.47 5.47
C ILE A 484 0.56 19.31 5.73
N GLY A 485 0.41 20.57 6.15
CA GLY A 485 1.55 21.44 6.48
C GLY A 485 2.39 20.89 7.63
N ILE A 486 1.76 20.39 8.70
CA ILE A 486 2.48 19.71 9.80
C ILE A 486 3.24 18.51 9.27
N GLY A 487 2.62 17.70 8.41
CA GLY A 487 3.27 16.55 7.80
C GLY A 487 4.41 16.92 6.85
N LYS A 488 4.21 17.90 5.99
CA LYS A 488 5.18 18.34 4.99
C LYS A 488 6.40 19.07 5.58
N PHE A 489 6.17 19.93 6.58
CA PHE A 489 7.22 20.78 7.17
C PHE A 489 7.66 20.34 8.57
N GLY A 490 7.20 19.17 9.03
CA GLY A 490 7.58 18.63 10.32
C GLY A 490 9.07 18.30 10.40
N GLN A 491 9.65 18.33 11.60
CA GLN A 491 11.08 18.13 11.86
C GLN A 491 11.64 16.79 11.33
N TRP A 492 10.77 15.80 11.08
CA TRP A 492 11.14 14.47 10.62
C TRP A 492 11.09 14.32 9.08
N ASN A 493 10.69 15.36 8.37
CA ASN A 493 10.67 15.32 6.91
C ASN A 493 12.04 15.80 6.39
N THR A 494 12.80 14.86 5.85
CA THR A 494 14.13 15.11 5.26
C THR A 494 14.08 15.38 3.76
N ASP A 495 12.88 15.43 3.17
CA ASP A 495 12.68 15.46 1.72
C ASP A 495 12.47 16.90 1.18
N SER A 496 13.08 17.90 1.80
CA SER A 496 12.91 19.32 1.42
C SER A 496 13.42 19.63 0.00
N ASP A 497 14.38 18.90 -0.48
CA ASP A 497 15.06 19.03 -1.78
C ASP A 497 14.59 17.97 -2.81
N LEU A 498 13.50 17.26 -2.53
CA LEU A 498 13.02 16.15 -3.36
C LEU A 498 12.79 16.55 -4.82
N VAL A 499 12.29 17.77 -5.07
CA VAL A 499 12.06 18.26 -6.43
C VAL A 499 13.36 18.39 -7.19
N GLU A 500 14.40 18.94 -6.56
CA GLU A 500 15.74 19.07 -7.13
C GLU A 500 16.35 17.69 -7.40
N GLN A 501 16.30 16.80 -6.41
CA GLN A 501 16.77 15.41 -6.57
C GLN A 501 16.07 14.68 -7.71
N TYR A 502 14.78 14.90 -7.90
CA TYR A 502 14.04 14.29 -9.02
C TYR A 502 14.50 14.82 -10.37
N ILE A 503 14.69 16.15 -10.52
CA ILE A 503 15.17 16.77 -11.75
C ILE A 503 16.57 16.26 -12.07
N ASN A 504 17.46 16.25 -11.07
CA ASN A 504 18.83 15.77 -11.22
C ASN A 504 18.87 14.28 -11.58
N ALA A 505 18.01 13.46 -10.99
CA ALA A 505 17.93 12.04 -11.34
C ALA A 505 17.46 11.81 -12.79
N LEU A 506 16.57 12.65 -13.31
CA LEU A 506 16.15 12.54 -14.70
C LEU A 506 17.26 12.94 -15.68
N ALA A 507 18.07 13.96 -15.34
CA ALA A 507 19.25 14.33 -16.14
C ALA A 507 20.32 13.23 -16.08
N LEU A 508 20.65 12.78 -14.87
CA LEU A 508 21.59 11.67 -14.65
C LEU A 508 21.23 10.41 -15.44
N LYS A 509 19.94 10.09 -15.56
CA LYS A 509 19.50 8.91 -16.31
C LYS A 509 19.96 8.93 -17.78
N GLU A 510 20.00 10.10 -18.41
CA GLU A 510 20.44 10.26 -19.81
C GLU A 510 21.97 10.14 -19.97
N ASP A 511 22.72 10.41 -18.88
CA ASP A 511 24.18 10.45 -18.86
C ASP A 511 24.83 9.19 -18.23
N LEU A 512 24.01 8.30 -17.62
CA LEU A 512 24.50 7.03 -17.07
C LEU A 512 25.02 6.11 -18.18
N PRO A 513 26.13 5.38 -17.92
CA PRO A 513 26.61 4.36 -18.85
C PRO A 513 25.54 3.33 -19.22
N GLU A 514 25.51 2.91 -20.48
CA GLU A 514 24.60 1.85 -20.94
C GLU A 514 25.08 0.46 -20.46
N GLY A 515 24.13 -0.46 -20.32
CA GLY A 515 24.42 -1.88 -20.01
C GLY A 515 23.46 -2.47 -18.97
N ASP A 516 23.49 -3.80 -18.89
CA ASP A 516 22.65 -4.64 -18.03
C ASP A 516 23.39 -5.02 -16.74
N TRP A 517 23.45 -4.10 -15.82
CA TRP A 517 24.09 -4.18 -14.51
C TRP A 517 23.25 -3.49 -13.45
N ARG A 518 23.56 -3.74 -12.18
CA ARG A 518 22.90 -3.08 -11.05
C ARG A 518 23.70 -1.89 -10.54
N ILE A 519 22.98 -0.94 -9.98
CA ILE A 519 23.55 0.14 -9.18
C ILE A 519 23.36 -0.14 -7.68
N ASP A 520 24.16 0.50 -6.87
CA ASP A 520 23.88 0.73 -5.46
C ASP A 520 23.78 2.22 -5.19
N THR A 521 23.20 2.60 -4.06
CA THR A 521 23.05 4.00 -3.67
C THR A 521 23.41 4.17 -2.20
N TYR A 522 24.05 5.30 -1.87
CA TYR A 522 24.43 5.63 -0.52
C TYR A 522 23.89 6.99 -0.12
N LYS A 523 22.97 7.02 0.86
CA LYS A 523 22.33 8.23 1.40
C LYS A 523 21.70 9.13 0.33
N THR A 524 21.05 8.51 -0.64
CA THR A 524 20.23 9.17 -1.65
C THR A 524 18.76 9.01 -1.31
N HIS A 525 17.89 9.51 -2.19
CA HIS A 525 16.46 9.26 -2.08
C HIS A 525 16.13 7.76 -2.15
N ASP A 526 15.24 7.31 -1.27
CA ASP A 526 14.69 5.95 -1.36
C ASP A 526 14.08 5.71 -2.75
N ASN A 527 14.35 4.55 -3.37
CA ASN A 527 13.87 4.21 -4.71
C ASN A 527 14.43 5.08 -5.86
N LEU A 528 15.64 5.65 -5.70
CA LEU A 528 16.33 6.34 -6.79
C LEU A 528 16.45 5.43 -8.03
N GLY A 529 16.69 4.13 -7.86
CA GLY A 529 16.72 3.16 -8.95
C GLY A 529 15.45 3.16 -9.83
N LEU A 530 14.27 3.37 -9.24
CA LEU A 530 13.01 3.52 -10.00
C LEU A 530 12.93 4.82 -10.81
N TRP A 531 13.62 5.88 -10.38
CA TRP A 531 13.70 7.13 -11.15
C TRP A 531 14.67 7.03 -12.32
N LEU A 532 15.73 6.24 -12.13
CA LEU A 532 16.73 5.95 -13.16
C LEU A 532 16.32 4.82 -14.12
N ASP A 533 15.20 4.13 -13.82
CA ASP A 533 14.77 2.90 -14.49
C ASP A 533 15.87 1.82 -14.52
N LYS A 534 16.68 1.74 -13.45
CA LYS A 534 17.82 0.82 -13.27
C LYS A 534 17.61 -0.13 -12.09
N SER A 535 18.08 -1.35 -12.21
CA SER A 535 18.13 -2.30 -11.09
C SER A 535 19.04 -1.78 -9.99
N CYS A 536 18.57 -1.80 -8.73
CA CYS A 536 19.26 -1.20 -7.59
C CYS A 536 19.20 -2.12 -6.36
N LEU A 537 20.29 -2.17 -5.59
CA LEU A 537 20.31 -2.90 -4.32
C LEU A 537 19.40 -2.25 -3.27
N GLN A 538 19.36 -0.92 -3.25
CA GLN A 538 18.53 -0.19 -2.31
C GLN A 538 17.09 -0.11 -2.84
N TYR A 539 16.14 -0.61 -2.07
CA TYR A 539 14.74 -0.57 -2.44
C TYR A 539 13.83 -0.36 -1.22
N PHE A 540 12.78 0.42 -1.39
CA PHE A 540 11.76 0.65 -0.37
C PHE A 540 10.36 0.27 -0.88
N GLY A 541 9.86 -0.87 -0.44
CA GLY A 541 8.53 -1.36 -0.75
C GLY A 541 8.17 -2.56 0.11
N SER A 542 6.92 -2.61 0.58
CA SER A 542 6.45 -3.66 1.50
C SER A 542 6.27 -5.02 0.84
N THR A 543 6.08 -5.04 -0.47
CA THR A 543 5.93 -6.26 -1.28
C THR A 543 7.24 -6.57 -2.00
N ALA A 544 7.67 -7.82 -1.93
CA ALA A 544 8.91 -8.33 -2.53
C ALA A 544 8.69 -9.77 -2.98
N ALA A 545 9.60 -10.26 -3.83
CA ALA A 545 9.66 -11.69 -4.15
C ALA A 545 9.84 -12.50 -2.84
N PRO A 546 9.15 -13.63 -2.66
CA PRO A 546 9.25 -14.43 -1.43
C PRO A 546 10.69 -14.80 -1.07
N SER A 547 11.49 -15.17 -2.05
CA SER A 547 12.90 -15.57 -1.88
C SER A 547 13.81 -14.45 -1.34
N ILE A 548 13.52 -13.19 -1.60
CA ILE A 548 14.26 -12.05 -1.01
C ILE A 548 14.07 -11.99 0.50
N LEU A 549 12.93 -12.45 0.99
CA LEU A 549 12.60 -12.48 2.42
C LEU A 549 13.33 -13.61 3.18
N SER A 550 13.91 -14.57 2.49
CA SER A 550 14.85 -15.56 3.03
C SER A 550 16.31 -15.14 2.78
N PHE A 551 16.64 -14.75 1.56
CA PHE A 551 18.00 -14.39 1.15
C PHE A 551 18.65 -13.32 2.03
N TYR A 552 18.04 -12.14 2.16
CA TYR A 552 18.66 -11.07 2.94
C TYR A 552 18.81 -11.39 4.44
N PRO A 553 17.81 -11.94 5.15
CA PRO A 553 18.00 -12.34 6.55
C PRO A 553 19.06 -13.42 6.75
N ALA A 554 19.22 -14.38 5.84
CA ALA A 554 20.29 -15.37 5.90
C ALA A 554 21.68 -14.74 5.90
N LEU A 555 21.81 -13.55 5.30
CA LEU A 555 23.05 -12.76 5.25
C LEU A 555 23.14 -11.70 6.37
N GLY A 556 22.21 -11.71 7.32
CA GLY A 556 22.16 -10.70 8.40
C GLY A 556 21.66 -9.33 7.94
N VAL A 557 21.15 -9.21 6.73
CA VAL A 557 20.52 -7.97 6.23
C VAL A 557 19.05 -7.96 6.61
N LYS A 558 18.63 -6.94 7.34
CA LYS A 558 17.22 -6.78 7.70
C LYS A 558 16.40 -6.49 6.43
N ARG A 559 15.39 -7.32 6.16
CA ARG A 559 14.40 -7.09 5.12
C ARG A 559 13.00 -7.09 5.71
N ASP A 560 12.49 -5.88 5.97
CA ASP A 560 11.08 -5.67 6.34
C ASP A 560 10.34 -4.92 5.21
N VAL A 561 10.37 -3.59 5.20
CA VAL A 561 9.85 -2.75 4.11
C VAL A 561 10.95 -2.18 3.22
N ARG A 562 12.22 -2.45 3.55
CA ARG A 562 13.39 -1.95 2.82
C ARG A 562 14.41 -3.06 2.60
N SER A 563 15.06 -3.03 1.43
CA SER A 563 16.32 -3.70 1.16
C SER A 563 17.42 -2.65 1.21
N GLN A 564 18.24 -2.66 2.25
CA GLN A 564 19.33 -1.69 2.45
C GLN A 564 20.57 -2.38 3.05
N PRO A 565 21.30 -3.20 2.26
CA PRO A 565 22.53 -3.81 2.75
C PRO A 565 23.58 -2.75 3.02
N GLU A 566 24.18 -2.81 4.22
CA GLU A 566 25.25 -1.91 4.63
C GLU A 566 26.49 -2.05 3.73
N LEU A 567 27.32 -1.00 3.62
CA LEU A 567 28.56 -1.03 2.84
C LEU A 567 29.53 -2.09 3.36
N SER A 568 29.50 -2.37 4.66
CA SER A 568 30.30 -3.42 5.31
C SER A 568 30.07 -4.83 4.72
N ASN A 569 28.89 -5.08 4.15
CA ASN A 569 28.60 -6.29 3.38
C ASN A 569 29.11 -6.17 1.93
N TYR A 570 30.37 -5.82 1.75
CA TYR A 570 30.98 -5.49 0.45
C TYR A 570 30.84 -6.62 -0.58
N ALA A 571 30.91 -7.87 -0.18
CA ALA A 571 30.83 -9.02 -1.07
C ALA A 571 29.49 -9.14 -1.81
N LEU A 572 28.41 -8.62 -1.23
CA LEU A 572 27.11 -8.55 -1.92
C LEU A 572 27.18 -7.74 -3.22
N ARG A 573 28.04 -6.75 -3.33
CA ARG A 573 28.17 -5.92 -4.53
C ARG A 573 28.76 -6.70 -5.69
N GLY A 574 29.73 -7.58 -5.43
CA GLY A 574 30.23 -8.52 -6.43
C GLY A 574 29.20 -9.57 -6.83
N LEU A 575 28.60 -10.25 -5.83
CA LEU A 575 27.60 -11.31 -6.03
C LEU A 575 26.37 -10.83 -6.83
N LEU A 576 25.88 -9.64 -6.51
CA LEU A 576 24.66 -9.07 -7.09
C LEU A 576 24.94 -8.20 -8.32
N SER A 577 26.11 -8.28 -8.91
CA SER A 577 26.48 -7.60 -10.17
C SER A 577 26.31 -6.08 -10.12
N VAL A 578 26.71 -5.46 -9.01
CA VAL A 578 26.71 -4.00 -8.86
C VAL A 578 27.94 -3.43 -9.51
N ARG A 579 27.73 -2.63 -10.55
CA ARG A 579 28.82 -1.96 -11.27
C ARG A 579 29.10 -0.56 -10.76
N TYR A 580 28.07 0.24 -10.48
CA TYR A 580 28.23 1.62 -10.03
C TYR A 580 27.51 1.85 -8.71
N LEU A 581 28.10 2.72 -7.88
CA LEU A 581 27.46 3.25 -6.68
C LEU A 581 27.30 4.76 -6.83
N LEU A 582 26.13 5.24 -6.46
CA LEU A 582 25.77 6.66 -6.49
C LEU A 582 25.64 7.21 -5.07
N THR A 583 26.24 8.38 -4.84
CA THR A 583 26.01 9.17 -3.65
C THR A 583 25.86 10.64 -4.02
N THR A 584 25.48 11.50 -3.09
CA THR A 584 25.43 12.96 -3.31
C THR A 584 26.76 13.61 -2.90
N LEU A 585 27.07 14.79 -3.43
CA LEU A 585 28.25 15.57 -3.01
C LEU A 585 28.28 15.78 -1.49
N ALA A 586 27.13 15.96 -0.86
CA ALA A 586 27.04 16.17 0.59
C ALA A 586 27.45 14.95 1.42
N HIS A 587 27.38 13.75 0.87
CA HIS A 587 27.67 12.50 1.58
C HIS A 587 28.96 11.82 1.11
N GLN A 588 29.71 12.44 0.19
CA GLN A 588 30.93 11.89 -0.38
C GLN A 588 31.99 11.56 0.66
N GLU A 589 32.26 12.47 1.60
CA GLU A 589 33.26 12.24 2.66
C GLU A 589 32.86 11.07 3.58
N GLN A 590 31.57 10.98 3.90
CA GLN A 590 31.07 9.90 4.72
C GLN A 590 31.13 8.55 4.00
N PHE A 591 30.82 8.53 2.70
CA PHE A 591 31.00 7.35 1.87
C PHE A 591 32.44 6.84 1.90
N HIS A 592 33.43 7.72 1.69
CA HIS A 592 34.86 7.34 1.76
C HIS A 592 35.29 6.81 3.12
N ALA A 593 34.67 7.26 4.20
CA ALA A 593 34.98 6.76 5.54
C ALA A 593 34.38 5.37 5.84
N GLU A 594 33.33 4.97 5.15
CA GLU A 594 32.58 3.72 5.40
C GLU A 594 32.79 2.67 4.29
N ALA A 595 33.22 3.08 3.08
CA ALA A 595 33.37 2.22 1.93
C ALA A 595 34.68 1.41 2.00
N ASP A 596 34.73 0.23 1.39
CA ASP A 596 35.92 -0.57 1.17
C ASP A 596 36.79 0.00 0.05
N GLU A 597 37.99 -0.60 -0.15
CA GLU A 597 38.99 -0.16 -1.13
C GLU A 597 38.60 -0.45 -2.59
N GLY A 598 37.47 -1.13 -2.83
CA GLY A 598 37.07 -1.58 -4.16
C GLY A 598 36.35 -0.53 -5.01
N TRP A 599 36.22 0.70 -4.55
CA TRP A 599 35.52 1.75 -5.26
C TRP A 599 36.48 2.79 -5.85
N ALA A 600 36.43 2.95 -7.17
CA ALA A 600 37.16 3.99 -7.89
C ALA A 600 36.19 5.12 -8.29
N TYR A 601 36.62 6.37 -8.10
CA TYR A 601 35.88 7.52 -8.62
C TYR A 601 35.71 7.38 -10.14
N TYR A 602 34.50 7.50 -10.62
CA TYR A 602 34.17 7.44 -12.04
C TYR A 602 33.87 8.83 -12.59
N ASP A 603 32.83 9.51 -12.10
CA ASP A 603 32.42 10.83 -12.55
C ASP A 603 31.53 11.55 -11.53
N THR A 604 31.26 12.84 -11.78
CA THR A 604 30.27 13.61 -11.05
C THR A 604 29.29 14.21 -12.06
N LEU A 605 28.07 13.69 -12.06
CA LEU A 605 27.03 14.01 -13.02
C LEU A 605 25.75 14.45 -12.27
N ASP A 606 25.19 15.59 -12.66
CA ASP A 606 23.89 16.10 -12.19
C ASP A 606 23.69 16.09 -10.66
N GLY A 607 24.73 16.48 -9.92
CA GLY A 607 24.70 16.53 -8.45
C GLY A 607 24.97 15.19 -7.74
N TYR A 608 25.16 14.11 -8.48
CA TYR A 608 25.56 12.80 -7.97
C TYR A 608 27.01 12.50 -8.27
N VAL A 609 27.65 11.80 -7.34
CA VAL A 609 29.02 11.27 -7.50
C VAL A 609 28.92 9.77 -7.76
N LEU A 610 29.53 9.33 -8.84
CA LEU A 610 29.55 7.94 -9.29
C LEU A 610 30.90 7.29 -8.95
N TYR A 611 30.82 6.08 -8.41
CA TYR A 611 32.00 5.22 -8.15
C TYR A 611 31.81 3.90 -8.91
N GLU A 612 32.88 3.43 -9.57
CA GLU A 612 32.89 2.13 -10.24
C GLU A 612 33.46 1.06 -9.30
N ASN A 613 32.77 -0.06 -9.21
CA ASN A 613 33.18 -1.23 -8.43
C ASN A 613 34.30 -1.99 -9.16
N GLN A 614 35.50 -2.00 -8.60
CA GLN A 614 36.64 -2.72 -9.15
C GLN A 614 36.50 -4.25 -9.02
N ASN A 615 35.64 -4.68 -8.12
CA ASN A 615 35.26 -6.08 -7.90
C ASN A 615 33.96 -6.46 -8.61
N TYR A 616 33.51 -5.69 -9.61
CA TYR A 616 32.33 -5.99 -10.39
C TYR A 616 32.44 -7.36 -11.07
N VAL A 617 31.40 -8.18 -10.94
CA VAL A 617 31.21 -9.45 -11.62
C VAL A 617 29.98 -9.35 -12.51
N PRO A 618 30.04 -9.66 -13.81
CA PRO A 618 28.88 -9.69 -14.68
C PRO A 618 27.84 -10.70 -14.20
N MET A 619 26.58 -10.49 -14.52
CA MET A 619 25.50 -11.42 -14.14
C MET A 619 25.61 -12.70 -14.95
N GLY A 620 25.38 -13.85 -14.29
CA GLY A 620 25.53 -15.18 -14.89
C GLY A 620 26.98 -15.67 -14.87
N PHE A 621 27.29 -16.58 -13.97
CA PHE A 621 28.64 -17.20 -13.88
C PHE A 621 28.55 -18.60 -13.27
N THR A 622 29.63 -19.38 -13.37
CA THR A 622 29.71 -20.73 -12.79
C THR A 622 30.60 -20.76 -11.55
N TYR A 623 30.41 -21.80 -10.74
CA TYR A 623 31.26 -22.12 -9.60
C TYR A 623 32.06 -23.39 -9.85
N ASP A 624 33.18 -23.54 -9.12
CA ASP A 624 33.94 -24.78 -9.01
C ASP A 624 33.59 -25.57 -7.76
N TYR A 625 33.09 -24.87 -6.74
CA TYR A 625 32.79 -25.43 -5.43
C TYR A 625 31.35 -25.27 -5.03
N TYR A 626 30.88 -26.19 -4.16
CA TYR A 626 29.59 -26.07 -3.50
C TYR A 626 29.69 -26.28 -1.99
N LEU A 627 28.70 -25.80 -1.26
CA LEU A 627 28.39 -26.07 0.14
C LEU A 627 26.97 -26.59 0.22
N THR A 628 26.68 -27.43 1.23
CA THR A 628 25.27 -27.70 1.57
C THR A 628 24.72 -26.60 2.47
N GLU A 629 23.38 -26.43 2.48
CA GLU A 629 22.70 -25.48 3.39
C GLU A 629 23.13 -25.67 4.84
N THR A 630 23.21 -26.93 5.33
CA THR A 630 23.67 -27.23 6.69
C THR A 630 25.08 -26.71 6.95
N GLN A 631 26.02 -26.90 5.99
CA GLN A 631 27.40 -26.43 6.14
C GLN A 631 27.47 -24.89 6.12
N TYR A 632 26.64 -24.26 5.33
CA TYR A 632 26.56 -22.82 5.22
C TYR A 632 25.93 -22.18 6.47
N GLU A 633 24.86 -22.76 7.02
CA GLU A 633 24.21 -22.30 8.24
C GLU A 633 25.13 -22.38 9.48
N ASP A 634 26.06 -23.32 9.51
CA ASP A 634 27.06 -23.44 10.56
C ASP A 634 28.11 -22.33 10.54
N THR A 635 28.12 -21.46 9.51
CA THR A 635 29.05 -20.35 9.38
C THR A 635 28.55 -19.09 10.07
N VAL A 636 29.47 -18.13 10.33
CA VAL A 636 29.13 -16.87 11.00
C VAL A 636 28.43 -15.90 10.03
N THR A 637 27.23 -15.49 10.39
CA THR A 637 26.36 -14.65 9.55
C THR A 637 27.03 -13.43 8.89
N PRO A 638 27.84 -12.59 9.58
CA PRO A 638 28.43 -11.41 8.95
C PRO A 638 29.38 -11.70 7.78
N THR A 639 29.87 -12.94 7.65
CA THR A 639 30.84 -13.33 6.64
C THR A 639 30.28 -14.24 5.56
N ARG A 640 29.01 -14.59 5.68
CA ARG A 640 28.32 -15.50 4.73
C ARG A 640 28.35 -15.00 3.30
N SER A 641 28.23 -13.68 3.08
CA SER A 641 28.27 -13.09 1.74
C SER A 641 29.60 -13.33 1.00
N ASN A 642 30.73 -13.44 1.73
CA ASN A 642 32.03 -13.75 1.13
C ASN A 642 32.06 -15.20 0.63
N LEU A 643 31.44 -16.14 1.35
CA LEU A 643 31.36 -17.54 0.95
C LEU A 643 30.51 -17.74 -0.30
N LEU A 644 29.44 -16.95 -0.48
CA LEU A 644 28.60 -17.00 -1.69
C LEU A 644 29.36 -16.55 -2.95
N MET A 645 30.46 -15.82 -2.84
CA MET A 645 31.33 -15.54 -3.99
C MET A 645 32.23 -16.74 -4.34
N ARG A 646 32.45 -17.66 -3.41
CA ARG A 646 33.40 -18.79 -3.55
C ARG A 646 32.72 -20.07 -3.94
N ALA A 647 31.60 -20.38 -3.34
CA ALA A 647 30.92 -21.66 -3.49
C ALA A 647 29.40 -21.48 -3.60
N LEU A 648 28.77 -22.26 -4.44
CA LEU A 648 27.32 -22.32 -4.59
C LEU A 648 26.70 -23.09 -3.41
N VAL A 649 25.70 -22.52 -2.75
CA VAL A 649 24.97 -23.19 -1.68
C VAL A 649 23.80 -23.96 -2.27
N LEU A 650 23.80 -25.28 -2.05
CA LEU A 650 22.81 -26.23 -2.52
C LEU A 650 22.03 -26.84 -1.34
N THR A 651 20.77 -27.18 -1.56
CA THR A 651 20.05 -28.04 -0.63
C THR A 651 20.74 -29.40 -0.52
N GLU A 652 20.47 -30.18 0.53
CA GLU A 652 21.05 -31.53 0.66
C GLU A 652 20.62 -32.47 -0.49
N GLU A 653 19.41 -32.28 -1.01
CA GLU A 653 18.87 -33.00 -2.16
C GLU A 653 19.59 -32.64 -3.45
N ASP A 654 19.74 -31.33 -3.71
CA ASP A 654 20.43 -30.82 -4.89
C ASP A 654 21.94 -31.15 -4.87
N ALA A 655 22.57 -31.17 -3.70
CA ALA A 655 23.96 -31.56 -3.54
C ALA A 655 24.17 -33.04 -3.95
N VAL A 656 23.20 -33.92 -3.70
CA VAL A 656 23.23 -35.31 -4.18
C VAL A 656 23.02 -35.41 -5.69
N ALA A 657 22.07 -34.62 -6.23
CA ALA A 657 21.73 -34.69 -7.65
C ALA A 657 22.79 -34.00 -8.55
N TYR A 658 23.27 -32.85 -8.15
CA TYR A 658 24.08 -31.94 -8.96
C TYR A 658 25.54 -31.81 -8.49
N GLY A 659 25.88 -32.27 -7.28
CA GLY A 659 27.24 -32.20 -6.74
C GLY A 659 28.32 -32.85 -7.60
N GLN A 660 27.94 -33.75 -8.54
CA GLN A 660 28.88 -34.34 -9.51
C GLN A 660 29.48 -33.33 -10.48
N TYR A 661 28.85 -32.17 -10.69
CA TYR A 661 29.34 -31.10 -11.57
C TYR A 661 30.26 -30.12 -10.86
N LEU A 662 30.29 -30.16 -9.53
CA LEU A 662 31.03 -29.25 -8.64
C LEU A 662 31.92 -30.08 -7.69
N THR A 663 32.81 -29.38 -6.95
CA THR A 663 33.66 -30.01 -5.93
C THR A 663 33.19 -29.51 -4.54
N PRO A 664 33.04 -30.34 -3.51
CA PRO A 664 32.78 -29.86 -2.15
C PRO A 664 33.87 -28.88 -1.72
N LEU A 665 33.44 -27.74 -1.13
CA LEU A 665 34.40 -26.72 -0.66
C LEU A 665 35.28 -27.30 0.46
N PRO A 666 36.62 -27.28 0.33
CA PRO A 666 37.54 -27.75 1.39
C PRO A 666 37.30 -26.97 2.70
N THR A 667 37.29 -27.64 3.84
CA THR A 667 37.09 -26.99 5.16
C THR A 667 38.09 -25.88 5.46
N ALA A 668 39.30 -25.99 4.93
CA ALA A 668 40.32 -24.95 5.08
C ALA A 668 39.92 -23.63 4.41
N GLU A 669 39.15 -23.69 3.34
CA GLU A 669 38.68 -22.53 2.56
C GLU A 669 37.48 -21.79 3.23
N LEU A 670 36.79 -22.44 4.14
CA LEU A 670 35.65 -21.83 4.86
C LEU A 670 36.06 -20.63 5.72
N ASN A 671 37.31 -20.57 6.18
CA ASN A 671 37.81 -19.59 7.15
C ASN A 671 38.63 -18.47 6.50
N ASP A 672 38.94 -18.55 5.21
CA ASP A 672 39.61 -17.46 4.51
C ASP A 672 38.57 -16.44 4.00
N LEU A 673 38.30 -15.46 4.84
CA LEU A 673 37.31 -14.39 4.62
C LEU A 673 37.98 -13.02 4.46
N THR A 674 39.24 -13.00 4.04
CA THR A 674 40.00 -11.79 3.80
C THR A 674 39.48 -11.05 2.57
N TYR A 675 39.62 -9.71 2.55
CA TYR A 675 39.30 -8.90 1.38
C TYR A 675 40.09 -9.31 0.14
N THR A 676 41.36 -9.66 0.30
CA THR A 676 42.20 -10.19 -0.79
C THR A 676 41.63 -11.46 -1.41
N ARG A 677 41.11 -12.36 -0.57
CA ARG A 677 40.44 -13.60 -1.06
C ARG A 677 39.16 -13.26 -1.80
N TYR A 678 38.36 -12.34 -1.27
CA TYR A 678 37.17 -11.87 -1.97
C TYR A 678 37.48 -11.30 -3.35
N THR A 679 38.55 -10.47 -3.46
CA THR A 679 38.96 -9.91 -4.75
C THR A 679 39.36 -11.03 -5.73
N GLN A 680 39.98 -12.10 -5.26
CA GLN A 680 40.33 -13.26 -6.08
C GLN A 680 39.06 -14.03 -6.49
N ASP A 681 38.14 -14.28 -5.56
CA ASP A 681 36.88 -14.94 -5.86
C ASP A 681 36.08 -14.17 -6.94
N CYS A 682 36.08 -12.82 -6.87
CA CYS A 682 35.48 -11.98 -7.93
C CYS A 682 36.18 -12.13 -9.29
N ALA A 683 37.51 -12.24 -9.30
CA ALA A 683 38.26 -12.46 -10.52
C ALA A 683 37.97 -13.85 -11.14
N ASP A 684 37.84 -14.89 -10.31
CA ASP A 684 37.50 -16.24 -10.74
C ASP A 684 36.07 -16.26 -11.33
N ARG A 685 35.10 -15.60 -10.68
CA ARG A 685 33.71 -15.50 -11.22
C ARG A 685 33.62 -14.70 -12.52
N ARG A 686 34.42 -13.64 -12.67
CA ARG A 686 34.52 -12.91 -13.94
C ARG A 686 35.02 -13.79 -15.08
N ALA A 687 36.01 -14.65 -14.79
CA ALA A 687 36.59 -15.56 -15.79
C ALA A 687 35.57 -16.64 -16.26
N SER A 688 34.57 -16.97 -15.43
CA SER A 688 33.51 -17.94 -15.73
C SER A 688 32.16 -17.31 -16.03
N ALA A 689 32.13 -16.00 -16.26
CA ALA A 689 30.89 -15.27 -16.53
C ALA A 689 30.34 -15.55 -17.94
N CYS A 690 29.04 -15.33 -18.12
CA CYS A 690 28.36 -15.32 -19.39
C CYS A 690 29.06 -14.39 -20.39
N THR A 691 29.08 -14.77 -21.66
CA THR A 691 29.59 -13.96 -22.75
C THR A 691 28.65 -12.84 -23.15
N ALA A 692 27.35 -13.02 -22.93
CA ALA A 692 26.31 -11.99 -23.09
C ALA A 692 25.25 -12.17 -22.03
N PHE A 693 24.65 -11.04 -21.58
CA PHE A 693 23.52 -10.98 -20.68
C PHE A 693 22.62 -9.80 -21.07
N GLU A 694 21.35 -10.05 -21.28
CA GLU A 694 20.36 -9.03 -21.66
C GLU A 694 19.14 -9.07 -20.72
N MET A 695 18.86 -7.95 -20.05
CA MET A 695 17.65 -7.78 -19.24
C MET A 695 16.44 -7.54 -20.15
N THR A 696 15.35 -8.29 -19.93
CA THR A 696 14.10 -8.11 -20.66
C THR A 696 12.95 -7.70 -19.75
N SER A 697 11.85 -7.20 -20.31
CA SER A 697 10.65 -6.84 -19.52
C SER A 697 9.86 -8.05 -18.99
N ALA A 698 10.38 -9.25 -19.18
CA ALA A 698 9.76 -10.50 -18.71
C ALA A 698 10.79 -11.54 -18.21
N GLY A 699 12.00 -11.13 -17.86
CA GLY A 699 13.08 -12.00 -17.41
C GLY A 699 14.41 -11.61 -18.07
N PHE A 700 15.17 -12.56 -18.62
CA PHE A 700 16.48 -12.28 -19.22
C PHE A 700 16.89 -13.33 -20.26
N HIS A 701 17.85 -12.94 -21.08
CA HIS A 701 18.56 -13.81 -22.00
C HIS A 701 20.05 -13.80 -21.66
N ALA A 702 20.71 -14.95 -21.77
CA ALA A 702 22.16 -15.06 -21.56
C ALA A 702 22.78 -16.04 -22.55
N GLU A 703 24.05 -15.79 -22.88
CA GLU A 703 24.89 -16.70 -23.67
C GLU A 703 26.15 -17.06 -22.89
N ALA A 704 26.54 -18.30 -22.89
CA ALA A 704 27.73 -18.75 -22.22
C ALA A 704 28.49 -19.82 -23.02
N THR A 705 29.80 -19.94 -22.78
CA THR A 705 30.60 -21.04 -23.33
C THR A 705 31.27 -21.77 -22.18
N LEU A 706 30.95 -23.05 -22.02
CA LEU A 706 31.38 -23.89 -20.91
C LEU A 706 32.31 -25.02 -21.40
N ASP A 707 33.47 -25.19 -20.75
CA ASP A 707 34.38 -26.29 -21.04
C ASP A 707 33.82 -27.66 -20.61
N ARG A 708 32.99 -27.68 -19.61
CA ARG A 708 32.28 -28.83 -19.04
C ARG A 708 30.86 -28.51 -18.64
N ALA A 709 30.00 -29.48 -18.50
CA ALA A 709 28.68 -29.29 -17.94
C ALA A 709 28.81 -28.73 -16.51
N ASN A 710 28.05 -27.67 -16.19
CA ASN A 710 28.10 -27.01 -14.89
C ASN A 710 26.76 -26.30 -14.61
N LEU A 711 26.55 -25.91 -13.35
CA LEU A 711 25.47 -25.04 -12.93
C LEU A 711 25.81 -23.58 -13.25
N MET A 712 24.97 -22.94 -14.06
CA MET A 712 25.04 -21.50 -14.35
C MET A 712 24.18 -20.78 -13.33
N PHE A 713 24.82 -20.00 -12.47
CA PHE A 713 24.21 -19.20 -11.43
C PHE A 713 23.80 -17.82 -11.96
N PHE A 714 22.65 -17.35 -11.51
CA PHE A 714 22.15 -16.00 -11.76
C PHE A 714 21.73 -15.35 -10.44
N SER A 715 22.25 -14.15 -10.16
CA SER A 715 21.89 -13.39 -8.95
C SER A 715 20.51 -12.72 -9.10
N VAL A 716 19.51 -13.49 -9.44
CA VAL A 716 18.11 -13.09 -9.62
C VAL A 716 17.27 -13.86 -8.61
N PRO A 717 16.33 -13.20 -7.89
CA PRO A 717 15.49 -13.87 -6.91
C PRO A 717 14.67 -15.00 -7.52
N TYR A 718 14.69 -16.17 -6.87
CA TYR A 718 13.85 -17.30 -7.26
C TYR A 718 12.36 -16.94 -7.10
N ASP A 719 11.57 -17.32 -8.10
CA ASP A 719 10.10 -17.19 -8.07
C ASP A 719 9.51 -18.29 -8.96
N ASP A 720 8.47 -19.01 -8.47
CA ASP A 720 7.78 -20.07 -9.19
C ASP A 720 7.18 -19.64 -10.54
N GLY A 721 7.09 -18.33 -10.76
CA GLY A 721 6.64 -17.75 -12.03
C GLY A 721 7.67 -17.85 -13.15
N PHE A 722 8.93 -18.21 -12.88
CA PHE A 722 9.93 -18.39 -13.93
C PHE A 722 9.85 -19.75 -14.61
N THR A 723 10.12 -19.73 -15.91
CA THR A 723 10.44 -20.92 -16.71
C THR A 723 11.78 -20.68 -17.42
N ALA A 724 12.70 -21.62 -17.32
CA ALA A 724 14.00 -21.54 -17.96
C ALA A 724 14.08 -22.45 -19.18
N TYR A 725 14.82 -22.00 -20.19
CA TYR A 725 15.13 -22.73 -21.40
C TYR A 725 16.64 -22.70 -21.63
N VAL A 726 17.26 -23.86 -21.85
CA VAL A 726 18.65 -24.00 -22.30
C VAL A 726 18.64 -24.56 -23.72
N ASP A 727 19.19 -23.82 -24.66
CA ASP A 727 19.12 -24.14 -26.12
C ASP A 727 17.68 -24.40 -26.61
N GLY A 728 16.71 -23.62 -26.07
CA GLY A 728 15.29 -23.74 -26.40
C GLY A 728 14.57 -24.95 -25.78
N GLN A 729 15.23 -25.71 -24.93
CA GLN A 729 14.63 -26.81 -24.17
C GLN A 729 14.34 -26.38 -22.73
N GLU A 730 13.09 -26.57 -22.27
CA GLU A 730 12.70 -26.30 -20.90
C GLU A 730 13.55 -27.10 -19.92
N THR A 731 14.10 -26.43 -18.91
CA THR A 731 14.97 -27.02 -17.90
C THR A 731 14.54 -26.63 -16.49
N GLU A 732 14.92 -27.44 -15.52
CA GLU A 732 14.66 -27.20 -14.11
C GLU A 732 15.46 -25.99 -13.61
N ILE A 733 14.82 -25.14 -12.79
CA ILE A 733 15.44 -24.03 -12.09
C ILE A 733 15.70 -24.47 -10.65
N LEU A 734 16.97 -24.44 -10.24
CA LEU A 734 17.34 -24.70 -8.85
C LEU A 734 17.28 -23.41 -8.04
N GLN A 735 16.66 -23.48 -6.86
CA GLN A 735 16.82 -22.43 -5.87
C GLN A 735 18.12 -22.65 -5.12
N VAL A 736 19.03 -21.71 -5.21
CA VAL A 736 20.39 -21.77 -4.65
C VAL A 736 20.67 -20.53 -3.81
N ASP A 737 21.74 -20.54 -3.03
CA ASP A 737 22.21 -19.37 -2.27
C ASP A 737 21.08 -18.69 -1.45
N GLU A 738 20.26 -19.50 -0.76
CA GLU A 738 19.15 -19.04 0.10
C GLU A 738 18.01 -18.29 -0.62
N GLY A 739 17.99 -18.29 -1.97
CA GLY A 739 16.88 -17.65 -2.68
C GLY A 739 17.19 -17.10 -4.07
N LEU A 740 18.32 -17.47 -4.64
CA LEU A 740 18.68 -17.10 -6.01
C LEU A 740 18.52 -18.29 -6.97
N MET A 741 18.90 -18.17 -8.24
CA MET A 741 18.59 -19.19 -9.25
C MET A 741 19.86 -19.78 -9.90
N ALA A 742 19.79 -21.07 -10.24
CA ALA A 742 20.77 -21.70 -11.12
C ALA A 742 20.08 -22.69 -12.07
N VAL A 743 20.72 -22.96 -13.22
CA VAL A 743 20.31 -23.98 -14.17
C VAL A 743 21.51 -24.82 -14.63
N LEU A 744 21.28 -26.12 -14.90
CA LEU A 744 22.31 -27.00 -15.45
C LEU A 744 22.48 -26.71 -16.94
N CYS A 745 23.71 -26.37 -17.34
CA CYS A 745 24.10 -26.15 -18.73
C CYS A 745 25.08 -27.24 -19.23
N PRO A 746 24.95 -27.73 -20.45
CA PRO A 746 25.91 -28.69 -21.04
C PRO A 746 27.22 -27.96 -21.41
N ALA A 747 28.27 -28.74 -21.74
CA ALA A 747 29.50 -28.21 -22.30
C ALA A 747 29.25 -27.65 -23.70
N GLY A 748 29.98 -26.60 -24.07
CA GLY A 748 29.86 -25.92 -25.34
C GLY A 748 29.23 -24.51 -25.20
N THR A 749 28.91 -23.94 -26.35
CA THR A 749 28.19 -22.63 -26.39
C THR A 749 26.70 -22.90 -26.21
N VAL A 750 26.08 -22.24 -25.23
CA VAL A 750 24.68 -22.41 -24.85
C VAL A 750 23.98 -21.07 -24.81
N THR A 751 22.69 -21.11 -25.16
CA THR A 751 21.75 -20.00 -24.97
C THR A 751 20.84 -20.30 -23.79
N ILE A 752 20.60 -19.31 -22.93
CA ILE A 752 19.80 -19.48 -21.71
C ILE A 752 18.73 -18.38 -21.68
N ASP A 753 17.46 -18.77 -21.65
CA ASP A 753 16.35 -17.83 -21.57
C ASP A 753 15.54 -18.11 -20.31
N PHE A 754 15.31 -17.06 -19.52
CA PHE A 754 14.36 -17.07 -18.40
C PHE A 754 13.17 -16.19 -18.73
N VAL A 755 11.97 -16.75 -18.64
CA VAL A 755 10.73 -16.01 -18.86
C VAL A 755 9.83 -16.11 -17.66
N TYR A 756 9.40 -14.93 -17.16
CA TYR A 756 8.54 -14.80 -16.00
C TYR A 756 7.08 -14.60 -16.42
N GLN A 757 6.21 -15.39 -15.83
CA GLN A 757 4.76 -15.17 -15.82
C GLN A 757 4.27 -15.42 -14.39
N PRO A 758 3.42 -14.53 -13.82
CA PRO A 758 2.93 -14.74 -12.46
C PRO A 758 2.31 -16.12 -12.30
N ASP A 759 2.64 -16.81 -11.22
CA ASP A 759 2.07 -18.15 -10.96
C ASP A 759 0.54 -18.08 -10.92
N GLY A 760 -0.12 -19.11 -11.42
CA GLY A 760 -1.57 -19.19 -11.53
C GLY A 760 -2.21 -18.23 -12.56
N ILE A 761 -1.45 -17.44 -13.31
CA ILE A 761 -1.98 -16.42 -14.26
C ILE A 761 -2.84 -17.05 -15.36
N ARG A 762 -2.48 -18.24 -15.85
CA ARG A 762 -3.22 -18.96 -16.93
C ARG A 762 -4.64 -19.32 -16.45
N LEU A 763 -4.76 -19.89 -15.26
CA LEU A 763 -6.05 -20.22 -14.64
C LEU A 763 -6.87 -18.95 -14.39
N SER A 764 -6.27 -17.95 -13.77
CA SER A 764 -6.96 -16.72 -13.38
C SER A 764 -7.46 -15.93 -14.59
N ARG A 765 -6.70 -15.85 -15.67
CA ARG A 765 -7.13 -15.25 -16.95
C ARG A 765 -8.30 -16.03 -17.55
N THR A 766 -8.25 -17.36 -17.55
CA THR A 766 -9.33 -18.21 -18.07
C THR A 766 -10.63 -17.97 -17.31
N VAL A 767 -10.58 -17.94 -15.97
CA VAL A 767 -11.76 -17.65 -15.12
C VAL A 767 -12.32 -16.26 -15.40
N THR A 768 -11.47 -15.24 -15.42
CA THR A 768 -11.91 -13.85 -15.67
C THR A 768 -12.49 -13.69 -17.07
N LEU A 769 -11.88 -14.27 -18.10
CA LEU A 769 -12.38 -14.23 -19.49
C LEU A 769 -13.70 -15.00 -19.64
N ALA A 770 -13.91 -16.09 -18.90
CA ALA A 770 -15.19 -16.80 -18.86
C ALA A 770 -16.28 -16.04 -18.10
N ALA A 771 -15.91 -15.32 -17.04
CA ALA A 771 -16.84 -14.52 -16.26
C ALA A 771 -17.37 -13.27 -17.01
N LEU A 772 -16.56 -12.70 -17.89
CA LEU A 772 -16.90 -11.48 -18.63
C LEU A 772 -18.18 -11.63 -19.50
N PRO A 773 -18.30 -12.63 -20.40
CA PRO A 773 -19.53 -12.83 -21.16
C PRO A 773 -20.72 -13.17 -20.26
N VAL A 774 -20.53 -13.92 -19.17
CA VAL A 774 -21.60 -14.17 -18.19
C VAL A 774 -22.12 -12.87 -17.59
N PHE A 775 -21.22 -11.98 -17.19
CA PHE A 775 -21.57 -10.66 -16.67
C PHE A 775 -22.32 -9.80 -17.69
N LEU A 776 -21.83 -9.75 -18.94
CA LEU A 776 -22.45 -8.98 -20.02
C LEU A 776 -23.85 -9.51 -20.38
N LEU A 777 -24.02 -10.84 -20.46
CA LEU A 777 -25.31 -11.47 -20.71
C LEU A 777 -26.28 -11.24 -19.54
N TYR A 778 -25.82 -11.40 -18.31
CA TYR A 778 -26.59 -11.16 -17.09
C TYR A 778 -27.10 -9.71 -17.01
N THR A 779 -26.21 -8.74 -17.13
CA THR A 779 -26.56 -7.32 -17.06
C THR A 779 -27.40 -6.87 -18.25
N GLY A 780 -27.10 -7.36 -19.46
CA GLY A 780 -27.84 -7.07 -20.68
C GLY A 780 -29.27 -7.61 -20.63
N HIS A 781 -29.48 -8.83 -20.12
CA HIS A 781 -30.79 -9.44 -19.95
C HIS A 781 -31.69 -8.56 -19.03
N PHE A 782 -31.19 -8.21 -17.86
CA PHE A 782 -31.99 -7.41 -16.91
C PHE A 782 -32.19 -5.96 -17.37
N ALA A 783 -31.20 -5.35 -18.03
CA ALA A 783 -31.36 -4.02 -18.65
C ALA A 783 -32.44 -4.03 -19.74
N TRP A 784 -32.54 -5.11 -20.54
CA TRP A 784 -33.57 -5.26 -21.55
C TRP A 784 -34.96 -5.46 -20.93
N ASP A 785 -35.07 -6.28 -19.88
CA ASP A 785 -36.33 -6.50 -19.15
C ASP A 785 -36.81 -5.19 -18.49
N GLU A 786 -35.94 -4.40 -17.90
CA GLU A 786 -36.30 -3.09 -17.33
C GLU A 786 -36.79 -2.11 -18.39
N LYS A 787 -36.13 -2.08 -19.55
CA LYS A 787 -36.56 -1.24 -20.70
C LYS A 787 -37.93 -1.68 -21.24
N LYS A 788 -38.22 -2.98 -21.25
CA LYS A 788 -39.49 -3.51 -21.68
C LYS A 788 -40.61 -3.15 -20.70
N ARG A 789 -40.38 -3.25 -19.38
CA ARG A 789 -41.31 -2.83 -18.33
C ARG A 789 -41.63 -1.34 -18.31
N ARG A 790 -40.68 -0.48 -18.73
CA ARG A 790 -40.92 0.97 -18.82
C ARG A 790 -41.72 1.38 -20.06
N LYS A 791 -41.87 0.50 -21.03
CA LYS A 791 -42.62 0.75 -22.26
C LYS A 791 -44.07 0.27 -22.14
N HIS A 792 -44.39 -0.54 -21.18
CA HIS A 792 -45.73 -0.96 -20.77
C HIS A 792 -46.10 -0.29 -19.44
#